data_c6665bca1413e3ee899d000a294b38c5
#
_entry.id   c6665bca1413e3ee899d000a294b38c5
#
_cell.length_a   1.000
_cell.length_b   1.000
_cell.length_c   1.000
_cell.angle_alpha   90.00
_cell.angle_beta   90.00
_cell.angle_gamma   90.00
#
_symmetry.space_group_name_H-M   'P 1'
#
loop_
_entity.id
_entity.type
_entity.pdbx_description
1 polymer ?
#
loop_
_entity_poly.entity_id
_entity_poly.type
_entity_poly.pdbx_seq_one_letter_code
_entity_poly.pdbx_strand_id
1 'polypeptide(L)'
;MGTMPEKKTLTVQRVLALVIAYITLSVGGGVAASLFLLPAVFGANSVAKAVIPSLSVEGIDFDVTSLPQKSTMYASDGTTKITEFWDQNREVVPLKKISKYMQQAVVAREDRRFFTHGGVDVQGVFRAFVQTYMKGDHQGGSSLTQQYVKNVLILQAQQDDDPIAQYHASEDTIARKVREMLISVQMEKQYSKPEILQGYLNIAQFGGNSLYGVQAAAKRYFNTTADQLNIVQSATIAAITKNPNAYDPSVESNQPESEKQRNIVLQLMNEQGYISDAEYQEAVNTPLADTLDVQPISTGCMAADYDAGYFCDYVVHKILNSKEFGKTSEDRERLLKEGGLKIVTTLDIDANTLLNETARNTIPPEDSSGMEIVMASVKPGTGEVLGFGLNRTYDATEAAQNDQTRDSMNYAVDREDGGGMGFSIGSSWKPVNLVAWMEAGHSVNENLQTSTRYSTSLFACDRYTGGTDTWNVTNAITNGTVNPETPALGLARSHNTTQASMGSIIGLCKIADTATELGYHDANTGETLDKTSSFVPAMMVGNVNVSPLTMASIFAVYASNGVQCDPIALKQVTDVDGNDIKVPSANCHQTVDPEIIQTLAWAINQSVVRSDGAGGVAQLANGRKTFAKTGTHEDQLVTTGGFIPNQIATFVLVGDVQNPVGHPIANIAINGQYHSYWDGSTIAAPAWRDFMNAYAERKQLPIDNDYGQPAAKYSATSSTVTKIGGGKQNATQQQSTIIQQQNQSLQQQSQQNDQQDDQDQQQTEDE
;
A
#
# COMPACT_ATOMS: atom_id res chain seq x y z
N MET A 1 -88.73 -59.63 -5.82
CA MET A 1 -88.30 -60.63 -4.81
C MET A 1 -86.81 -60.88 -5.08
N GLY A 2 -85.95 -60.19 -4.45
CA GLY A 2 -84.51 -60.41 -4.55
C GLY A 2 -84.04 -61.05 -3.28
N THR A 3 -83.40 -62.18 -3.42
CA THR A 3 -82.86 -63.01 -2.34
C THR A 3 -81.58 -62.29 -1.77
N MET A 4 -81.54 -62.08 -0.44
CA MET A 4 -80.39 -61.70 0.29
C MET A 4 -79.27 -62.74 0.21
N PRO A 5 -77.98 -62.36 0.10
CA PRO A 5 -76.88 -63.32 0.13
C PRO A 5 -76.68 -63.85 1.59
N GLU A 6 -76.59 -65.14 1.76
CA GLU A 6 -76.30 -65.89 2.98
C GLU A 6 -74.94 -65.43 3.59
N LYS A 7 -74.90 -65.00 4.85
CA LYS A 7 -73.71 -64.79 5.61
C LYS A 7 -72.96 -66.10 5.85
N LYS A 8 -71.88 -66.37 5.10
CA LYS A 8 -70.98 -67.48 5.38
C LYS A 8 -70.25 -67.25 6.68
N THR A 9 -70.59 -67.92 7.73
CA THR A 9 -69.86 -67.98 8.99
C THR A 9 -68.46 -68.55 8.76
N LEU A 10 -67.42 -67.85 9.07
CA LEU A 10 -66.04 -68.31 9.02
C LEU A 10 -65.84 -69.39 10.05
N THR A 11 -65.55 -70.61 9.63
CA THR A 11 -65.21 -71.71 10.53
C THR A 11 -63.87 -71.45 11.22
N VAL A 12 -63.74 -71.87 12.48
CA VAL A 12 -62.53 -71.69 13.31
C VAL A 12 -61.26 -72.13 12.56
N GLN A 13 -61.34 -73.16 11.74
CA GLN A 13 -60.22 -73.61 10.89
C GLN A 13 -59.77 -72.55 9.82
N ARG A 14 -60.75 -71.86 9.24
CA ARG A 14 -60.44 -70.79 8.26
C ARG A 14 -59.86 -69.56 8.95
N VAL A 15 -60.32 -69.21 10.15
CA VAL A 15 -59.73 -68.12 10.94
C VAL A 15 -58.29 -68.45 11.34
N LEU A 16 -58.06 -69.72 11.78
CA LEU A 16 -56.73 -70.21 12.13
C LEU A 16 -55.75 -70.16 10.93
N ALA A 17 -56.26 -70.66 9.76
CA ALA A 17 -55.48 -70.63 8.51
C ALA A 17 -55.13 -69.18 8.06
N LEU A 18 -56.05 -68.18 8.20
CA LEU A 18 -55.83 -66.80 7.89
C LEU A 18 -54.85 -66.16 8.86
N VAL A 19 -54.90 -66.48 10.16
CA VAL A 19 -53.96 -66.03 11.17
C VAL A 19 -52.56 -66.59 10.93
N ILE A 20 -52.43 -67.87 10.59
CA ILE A 20 -51.16 -68.51 10.23
C ILE A 20 -50.61 -67.90 8.95
N ALA A 21 -51.44 -67.70 7.91
CA ALA A 21 -51.01 -67.01 6.68
C ALA A 21 -50.58 -65.57 6.93
N TYR A 22 -51.27 -64.81 7.82
CA TYR A 22 -50.88 -63.47 8.20
C TYR A 22 -49.55 -63.43 8.95
N ILE A 23 -49.34 -64.36 9.91
CA ILE A 23 -48.04 -64.44 10.63
C ILE A 23 -46.95 -64.87 9.67
N THR A 24 -47.18 -65.82 8.78
CA THR A 24 -46.15 -66.22 7.80
C THR A 24 -45.83 -65.15 6.81
N LEU A 25 -46.80 -64.38 6.34
CA LEU A 25 -46.62 -63.23 5.48
C LEU A 25 -45.91 -62.08 6.22
N SER A 26 -46.26 -61.85 7.48
CA SER A 26 -45.61 -60.80 8.31
C SER A 26 -44.14 -61.15 8.65
N VAL A 27 -43.86 -62.40 8.98
CA VAL A 27 -42.51 -62.90 9.23
C VAL A 27 -41.71 -62.97 7.92
N GLY A 28 -42.28 -63.49 6.86
CA GLY A 28 -41.63 -63.54 5.54
C GLY A 28 -41.41 -62.18 4.95
N GLY A 29 -42.36 -61.22 5.07
CA GLY A 29 -42.25 -59.85 4.66
C GLY A 29 -41.24 -59.10 5.50
N GLY A 30 -41.22 -59.38 6.81
CA GLY A 30 -40.21 -58.76 7.72
C GLY A 30 -38.81 -59.26 7.44
N VAL A 31 -38.62 -60.57 7.15
CA VAL A 31 -37.30 -61.10 6.73
C VAL A 31 -36.88 -60.57 5.36
N ALA A 32 -37.82 -60.50 4.40
CA ALA A 32 -37.51 -59.89 3.09
C ALA A 32 -37.17 -58.42 3.20
N ALA A 33 -37.90 -57.62 3.98
CA ALA A 33 -37.61 -56.24 4.25
C ALA A 33 -36.27 -56.06 4.97
N SER A 34 -35.92 -56.93 5.94
CA SER A 34 -34.62 -56.88 6.61
C SER A 34 -33.47 -57.26 5.69
N LEU A 35 -33.66 -58.24 4.75
CA LEU A 35 -32.63 -58.56 3.73
C LEU A 35 -32.41 -57.44 2.71
N PHE A 36 -33.43 -56.63 2.41
CA PHE A 36 -33.27 -55.39 1.60
C PHE A 36 -32.68 -54.20 2.38
N LEU A 37 -32.92 -54.11 3.69
CA LEU A 37 -32.41 -53.04 4.54
C LEU A 37 -30.99 -53.32 5.09
N LEU A 38 -30.57 -54.58 5.21
CA LEU A 38 -29.24 -54.95 5.69
C LEU A 38 -28.09 -54.31 4.87
N PRO A 39 -28.09 -54.33 3.53
CA PRO A 39 -27.06 -53.64 2.75
C PRO A 39 -27.08 -52.12 2.95
N ALA A 40 -28.30 -51.53 3.11
CA ALA A 40 -28.44 -50.10 3.39
C ALA A 40 -27.93 -49.74 4.80
N VAL A 41 -28.16 -50.59 5.81
CA VAL A 41 -27.65 -50.40 7.18
C VAL A 41 -26.13 -50.62 7.25
N PHE A 42 -25.59 -51.62 6.53
CA PHE A 42 -24.13 -51.81 6.44
C PHE A 42 -23.48 -50.73 5.62
N GLY A 43 -24.10 -50.27 4.53
CA GLY A 43 -23.66 -49.09 3.77
C GLY A 43 -23.70 -47.81 4.60
N ALA A 44 -24.82 -47.60 5.35
CA ALA A 44 -24.94 -46.43 6.25
C ALA A 44 -23.90 -46.44 7.38
N ASN A 45 -23.54 -47.61 7.92
CA ASN A 45 -22.53 -47.71 8.97
C ASN A 45 -21.09 -47.44 8.43
N SER A 46 -20.81 -47.83 7.20
CA SER A 46 -19.55 -47.55 6.52
C SER A 46 -19.44 -46.06 6.13
N VAL A 47 -20.55 -45.51 5.63
CA VAL A 47 -20.67 -44.07 5.34
C VAL A 47 -20.62 -43.27 6.65
N ALA A 48 -21.31 -43.71 7.71
CA ALA A 48 -21.24 -43.03 9.02
C ALA A 48 -19.83 -43.04 9.59
N LYS A 49 -19.09 -44.16 9.52
CA LYS A 49 -17.69 -44.19 9.99
C LYS A 49 -16.72 -43.34 9.18
N ALA A 50 -16.98 -43.13 7.88
CA ALA A 50 -16.21 -42.26 7.03
C ALA A 50 -16.59 -40.77 7.20
N VAL A 51 -17.85 -40.49 7.58
CA VAL A 51 -18.44 -39.15 7.63
C VAL A 51 -18.42 -38.55 9.06
N ILE A 52 -18.51 -39.42 10.12
CA ILE A 52 -18.52 -38.95 11.52
C ILE A 52 -17.32 -38.05 11.87
N PRO A 53 -16.08 -38.31 11.45
CA PRO A 53 -14.95 -37.40 11.73
C PRO A 53 -15.08 -36.05 11.01
N SER A 54 -15.77 -36.01 9.84
CA SER A 54 -16.00 -34.78 9.07
C SER A 54 -17.28 -34.02 9.47
N LEU A 55 -18.02 -34.50 10.48
CA LEU A 55 -19.24 -33.90 11.02
C LEU A 55 -19.01 -33.12 12.31
N SER A 56 -17.78 -33.13 12.83
CA SER A 56 -17.42 -32.29 13.96
C SER A 56 -17.51 -30.80 13.54
N VAL A 57 -18.09 -29.95 14.38
CA VAL A 57 -17.99 -28.49 14.25
C VAL A 57 -16.67 -28.01 14.83
N GLU A 58 -15.85 -28.89 15.41
CA GLU A 58 -14.51 -28.62 15.90
C GLU A 58 -13.62 -28.19 14.71
N GLY A 59 -13.05 -26.98 14.80
CA GLY A 59 -12.24 -26.40 13.73
C GLY A 59 -13.02 -25.62 12.66
N ILE A 60 -14.37 -25.53 12.76
CA ILE A 60 -15.15 -24.61 11.90
C ILE A 60 -15.36 -23.32 12.67
N ASP A 61 -14.84 -22.23 12.13
CA ASP A 61 -15.01 -20.92 12.72
C ASP A 61 -16.32 -20.27 12.24
N PHE A 62 -17.25 -20.09 13.16
CA PHE A 62 -18.52 -19.41 12.93
C PHE A 62 -18.54 -17.99 13.52
N ASP A 63 -17.40 -17.48 13.98
CA ASP A 63 -17.31 -16.11 14.47
C ASP A 63 -17.42 -15.14 13.28
N VAL A 64 -18.38 -14.24 13.35
CA VAL A 64 -18.57 -13.21 12.31
C VAL A 64 -17.43 -12.19 12.27
N THR A 65 -16.65 -12.09 13.34
CA THR A 65 -15.49 -11.17 13.39
C THR A 65 -14.31 -11.71 12.59
N SER A 66 -14.25 -13.02 12.34
CA SER A 66 -13.22 -13.67 11.52
C SER A 66 -13.50 -13.62 10.02
N LEU A 67 -14.65 -13.09 9.60
CA LEU A 67 -14.98 -12.94 8.17
C LEU A 67 -14.02 -11.94 7.50
N PRO A 68 -13.55 -12.23 6.25
CA PRO A 68 -12.79 -11.28 5.47
C PRO A 68 -13.48 -9.92 5.37
N GLN A 69 -12.76 -8.87 5.69
CA GLN A 69 -13.26 -7.50 5.62
C GLN A 69 -12.30 -6.64 4.82
N LYS A 70 -12.84 -5.66 4.12
CA LYS A 70 -12.04 -4.71 3.36
C LYS A 70 -11.15 -3.87 4.26
N SER A 71 -9.92 -3.63 3.84
CA SER A 71 -9.04 -2.64 4.45
C SER A 71 -9.25 -1.26 3.83
N THR A 72 -9.06 -0.22 4.61
CA THR A 72 -9.25 1.17 4.16
C THR A 72 -8.00 1.98 4.43
N MET A 73 -7.51 2.65 3.39
CA MET A 73 -6.36 3.55 3.45
C MET A 73 -6.83 4.99 3.62
N TYR A 74 -6.20 5.70 4.56
CA TYR A 74 -6.48 7.09 4.91
C TYR A 74 -5.24 7.96 4.76
N ALA A 75 -5.46 9.23 4.49
CA ALA A 75 -4.42 10.26 4.52
C ALA A 75 -3.86 10.46 5.94
N SER A 76 -2.91 11.35 6.08
CA SER A 76 -2.17 11.61 7.33
C SER A 76 -3.05 12.14 8.49
N ASP A 77 -4.25 12.61 8.20
CA ASP A 77 -5.26 13.04 9.18
C ASP A 77 -6.03 11.86 9.81
N GLY A 78 -5.89 10.63 9.28
CA GLY A 78 -6.56 9.41 9.74
C GLY A 78 -8.06 9.36 9.47
N THR A 79 -8.60 10.31 8.70
CA THR A 79 -10.05 10.47 8.42
C THR A 79 -10.38 10.61 6.95
N THR A 80 -9.54 11.26 6.15
CA THR A 80 -9.74 11.41 4.70
C THR A 80 -9.39 10.09 4.01
N LYS A 81 -10.42 9.41 3.47
CA LYS A 81 -10.25 8.13 2.76
C LYS A 81 -9.53 8.35 1.43
N ILE A 82 -8.55 7.49 1.15
CA ILE A 82 -7.83 7.44 -0.13
C ILE A 82 -8.39 6.33 -1.01
N THR A 83 -8.41 5.09 -0.50
CA THR A 83 -8.91 3.91 -1.24
C THR A 83 -9.25 2.78 -0.29
N GLU A 84 -9.74 1.68 -0.86
CA GLU A 84 -10.08 0.44 -0.15
C GLU A 84 -9.43 -0.76 -0.86
N PHE A 85 -9.10 -1.83 -0.10
CA PHE A 85 -8.57 -3.08 -0.62
C PHE A 85 -9.45 -4.23 -0.18
N TRP A 86 -9.84 -5.10 -1.10
CA TRP A 86 -10.66 -6.27 -0.80
C TRP A 86 -10.67 -7.28 -1.97
N ASP A 87 -10.75 -8.54 -1.63
CA ASP A 87 -11.15 -9.61 -2.54
C ASP A 87 -12.65 -9.91 -2.42
N GLN A 88 -13.22 -9.67 -1.22
CA GLN A 88 -14.65 -9.70 -0.95
C GLN A 88 -15.07 -8.37 -0.33
N ASN A 89 -15.88 -7.58 -1.07
CA ASN A 89 -16.40 -6.32 -0.56
C ASN A 89 -17.41 -6.61 0.55
N ARG A 90 -16.92 -6.60 1.80
CA ARG A 90 -17.70 -6.88 3.01
C ARG A 90 -17.34 -5.91 4.12
N GLU A 91 -18.40 -5.48 4.81
CA GLU A 91 -18.30 -4.80 6.10
C GLU A 91 -19.20 -5.54 7.09
N VAL A 92 -18.61 -6.07 8.14
CA VAL A 92 -19.34 -6.80 9.19
C VAL A 92 -20.03 -5.81 10.13
N VAL A 93 -21.31 -6.04 10.38
CA VAL A 93 -22.10 -5.21 11.31
C VAL A 93 -22.88 -6.11 12.29
N PRO A 94 -23.05 -5.66 13.57
CA PRO A 94 -23.85 -6.41 14.53
C PRO A 94 -25.34 -6.37 14.15
N LEU A 95 -26.12 -7.37 14.53
CA LEU A 95 -27.54 -7.51 14.17
C LEU A 95 -28.38 -6.27 14.55
N LYS A 96 -28.05 -5.61 15.66
CA LYS A 96 -28.71 -4.37 16.10
C LYS A 96 -28.49 -3.17 15.15
N LYS A 97 -27.51 -3.27 14.25
CA LYS A 97 -27.19 -2.31 13.19
C LYS A 97 -27.69 -2.77 11.83
N ILE A 98 -28.64 -3.70 11.80
CA ILE A 98 -29.34 -4.16 10.59
C ILE A 98 -30.82 -3.87 10.77
N SER A 99 -31.42 -3.20 9.77
CA SER A 99 -32.85 -2.88 9.77
C SER A 99 -33.71 -4.09 10.09
N LYS A 100 -34.74 -3.88 10.90
CA LYS A 100 -35.74 -4.91 11.21
C LYS A 100 -36.42 -5.44 9.94
N TYR A 101 -36.67 -4.57 8.97
CA TYR A 101 -37.24 -4.96 7.68
C TYR A 101 -36.32 -5.91 6.91
N MET A 102 -35.01 -5.69 6.95
CA MET A 102 -34.04 -6.57 6.30
C MET A 102 -34.01 -7.96 6.96
N GLN A 103 -33.99 -8.02 8.28
CA GLN A 103 -34.05 -9.26 9.03
C GLN A 103 -35.34 -10.06 8.67
N GLN A 104 -36.47 -9.38 8.62
CA GLN A 104 -37.77 -9.95 8.27
C GLN A 104 -37.86 -10.38 6.81
N ALA A 105 -37.33 -9.60 5.87
CA ALA A 105 -37.33 -9.90 4.45
C ALA A 105 -36.56 -11.19 4.13
N VAL A 106 -35.37 -11.36 4.73
CA VAL A 106 -34.57 -12.57 4.55
C VAL A 106 -35.26 -13.79 5.16
N VAL A 107 -35.80 -13.68 6.37
CA VAL A 107 -36.57 -14.76 7.01
C VAL A 107 -37.82 -15.12 6.20
N ALA A 108 -38.55 -14.13 5.71
CA ALA A 108 -39.73 -14.34 4.87
C ALA A 108 -39.40 -15.07 3.57
N ARG A 109 -38.26 -14.74 2.95
CA ARG A 109 -37.83 -15.30 1.67
C ARG A 109 -37.24 -16.68 1.79
N GLU A 110 -36.29 -16.87 2.72
CA GLU A 110 -35.42 -18.04 2.76
C GLU A 110 -35.94 -19.09 3.73
N ASP A 111 -36.52 -18.70 4.88
CA ASP A 111 -36.85 -19.64 5.95
C ASP A 111 -37.99 -19.14 6.85
N ARG A 112 -39.22 -19.31 6.40
CA ARG A 112 -40.44 -18.85 7.10
C ARG A 112 -40.56 -19.30 8.57
N ARG A 113 -39.91 -20.39 8.92
CA ARG A 113 -40.01 -21.02 10.26
C ARG A 113 -38.67 -20.97 10.99
N PHE A 114 -37.79 -20.12 10.57
CA PHE A 114 -36.44 -19.97 11.12
C PHE A 114 -36.41 -19.97 12.65
N PHE A 115 -37.31 -19.23 13.27
CA PHE A 115 -37.36 -19.10 14.74
C PHE A 115 -38.03 -20.30 15.45
N THR A 116 -38.53 -21.32 14.73
CA THR A 116 -39.33 -22.42 15.31
C THR A 116 -38.73 -23.81 15.15
N HIS A 117 -37.72 -23.96 14.28
CA HIS A 117 -37.03 -25.27 14.09
C HIS A 117 -35.60 -25.21 14.66
N GLY A 118 -34.96 -26.40 14.80
CA GLY A 118 -33.58 -26.58 15.32
C GLY A 118 -32.60 -26.98 14.22
N GLY A 119 -32.17 -26.03 13.36
CA GLY A 119 -31.19 -26.24 12.30
C GLY A 119 -31.75 -26.76 10.98
N VAL A 120 -32.73 -27.63 11.02
CA VAL A 120 -33.36 -28.24 9.84
C VAL A 120 -34.89 -28.09 9.92
N ASP A 121 -35.48 -27.51 8.88
CA ASP A 121 -36.92 -27.44 8.71
C ASP A 121 -37.44 -28.75 8.05
N VAL A 122 -37.72 -29.81 8.87
CA VAL A 122 -38.17 -31.10 8.39
C VAL A 122 -39.46 -31.01 7.54
N GLN A 123 -40.39 -30.12 7.89
CA GLN A 123 -41.61 -29.91 7.12
C GLN A 123 -41.36 -29.21 5.80
N GLY A 124 -40.39 -28.26 5.78
CA GLY A 124 -39.93 -27.59 4.57
C GLY A 124 -39.24 -28.55 3.60
N VAL A 125 -38.34 -29.39 4.11
CA VAL A 125 -37.67 -30.43 3.33
C VAL A 125 -38.69 -31.39 2.73
N PHE A 126 -39.68 -31.87 3.50
CA PHE A 126 -40.74 -32.77 3.00
C PHE A 126 -41.59 -32.06 1.93
N ARG A 127 -41.97 -30.81 2.13
CA ARG A 127 -42.73 -30.05 1.14
C ARG A 127 -41.93 -29.85 -0.16
N ALA A 128 -40.64 -29.48 -0.07
CA ALA A 128 -39.76 -29.32 -1.23
C ALA A 128 -39.59 -30.64 -1.99
N PHE A 129 -39.45 -31.78 -1.28
CA PHE A 129 -39.41 -33.12 -1.87
C PHE A 129 -40.69 -33.43 -2.67
N VAL A 130 -41.88 -33.22 -2.08
CA VAL A 130 -43.15 -33.44 -2.75
C VAL A 130 -43.31 -32.55 -3.99
N GLN A 131 -42.95 -31.27 -3.92
CA GLN A 131 -43.09 -30.38 -5.05
C GLN A 131 -42.09 -30.70 -6.18
N THR A 132 -40.83 -30.99 -5.84
CA THR A 132 -39.81 -31.35 -6.84
C THR A 132 -40.13 -32.66 -7.55
N TYR A 133 -40.51 -33.74 -6.80
CA TYR A 133 -40.75 -35.06 -7.38
C TYR A 133 -42.16 -35.23 -7.96
N MET A 134 -43.18 -34.55 -7.42
CA MET A 134 -44.57 -34.72 -7.88
C MET A 134 -45.06 -33.65 -8.81
N LYS A 135 -44.50 -32.45 -8.80
CA LYS A 135 -44.95 -31.32 -9.61
C LYS A 135 -43.89 -30.79 -10.59
N GLY A 136 -42.65 -31.27 -10.52
CA GLY A 136 -41.56 -30.82 -11.39
C GLY A 136 -41.02 -29.40 -11.09
N ASP A 137 -41.48 -28.76 -10.01
CA ASP A 137 -41.04 -27.46 -9.58
C ASP A 137 -39.88 -27.58 -8.60
N HIS A 138 -38.69 -27.12 -8.97
CA HIS A 138 -37.53 -27.06 -8.09
C HIS A 138 -37.72 -26.01 -6.98
N GLN A 139 -38.20 -26.43 -5.82
CA GLN A 139 -38.30 -25.57 -4.64
C GLN A 139 -37.12 -25.81 -3.68
N GLY A 140 -36.45 -24.72 -3.25
CA GLY A 140 -35.41 -24.81 -2.23
C GLY A 140 -35.99 -25.25 -0.87
N GLY A 141 -35.33 -26.23 -0.24
CA GLY A 141 -35.72 -26.75 1.08
C GLY A 141 -34.66 -26.55 2.15
N SER A 142 -33.64 -25.72 1.90
CA SER A 142 -32.56 -25.42 2.87
C SER A 142 -32.97 -24.34 3.84
N SER A 143 -32.71 -24.53 5.14
CA SER A 143 -32.88 -23.48 6.15
C SER A 143 -31.80 -22.38 6.04
N LEU A 144 -32.02 -21.21 6.65
CA LEU A 144 -31.03 -20.17 6.78
C LEU A 144 -29.74 -20.68 7.47
N THR A 145 -29.88 -21.52 8.49
CA THR A 145 -28.75 -22.15 9.18
C THR A 145 -27.92 -23.00 8.23
N GLN A 146 -28.57 -23.80 7.36
CA GLN A 146 -27.87 -24.63 6.37
C GLN A 146 -27.15 -23.78 5.32
N GLN A 147 -27.74 -22.68 4.88
CA GLN A 147 -27.11 -21.77 3.95
C GLN A 147 -25.89 -21.07 4.62
N TYR A 148 -26.00 -20.69 5.89
CA TYR A 148 -24.89 -20.11 6.64
C TYR A 148 -23.73 -21.10 6.78
N VAL A 149 -24.00 -22.33 7.22
CA VAL A 149 -23.00 -23.41 7.30
C VAL A 149 -22.31 -23.64 5.95
N LYS A 150 -23.06 -23.71 4.86
CA LYS A 150 -22.50 -23.87 3.51
C LYS A 150 -21.52 -22.73 3.18
N ASN A 151 -21.93 -21.47 3.42
CA ASN A 151 -21.11 -20.31 3.09
C ASN A 151 -19.83 -20.26 3.95
N VAL A 152 -19.90 -20.62 5.23
CA VAL A 152 -18.72 -20.72 6.10
C VAL A 152 -17.75 -21.80 5.61
N LEU A 153 -18.24 -22.99 5.24
CA LEU A 153 -17.39 -24.08 4.74
C LEU A 153 -16.70 -23.71 3.41
N ILE A 154 -17.39 -22.99 2.52
CA ILE A 154 -16.80 -22.49 1.27
C ILE A 154 -15.71 -21.45 1.58
N LEU A 155 -16.01 -20.49 2.47
CA LEU A 155 -15.07 -19.44 2.85
C LEU A 155 -13.82 -20.02 3.51
N GLN A 156 -13.99 -20.93 4.46
CA GLN A 156 -12.86 -21.59 5.14
C GLN A 156 -11.98 -22.33 4.13
N ALA A 157 -12.58 -23.09 3.20
CA ALA A 157 -11.82 -23.78 2.17
C ALA A 157 -11.08 -22.82 1.22
N GLN A 158 -11.62 -21.61 0.98
CA GLN A 158 -10.93 -20.55 0.24
C GLN A 158 -9.74 -19.98 1.02
N GLN A 159 -9.92 -19.73 2.32
CA GLN A 159 -8.87 -19.22 3.19
C GLN A 159 -7.71 -20.20 3.40
N ASP A 160 -8.04 -21.52 3.42
CA ASP A 160 -7.07 -22.59 3.55
C ASP A 160 -6.41 -22.98 2.21
N ASP A 161 -6.78 -22.29 1.10
CA ASP A 161 -6.36 -22.60 -0.28
C ASP A 161 -6.55 -24.10 -0.62
N ASP A 162 -7.69 -24.68 -0.17
CA ASP A 162 -8.06 -26.09 -0.42
C ASP A 162 -9.18 -26.19 -1.49
N PRO A 163 -8.82 -26.29 -2.78
CA PRO A 163 -9.79 -26.39 -3.87
C PRO A 163 -10.63 -27.66 -3.81
N ILE A 164 -10.14 -28.73 -3.14
CA ILE A 164 -10.88 -29.98 -2.96
C ILE A 164 -11.97 -29.78 -1.90
N ALA A 165 -11.64 -29.16 -0.77
CA ALA A 165 -12.63 -28.82 0.26
C ALA A 165 -13.67 -27.83 -0.29
N GLN A 166 -13.25 -26.83 -1.07
CA GLN A 166 -14.15 -25.88 -1.74
C GLN A 166 -15.11 -26.58 -2.71
N TYR A 167 -14.61 -27.51 -3.52
CA TYR A 167 -15.44 -28.33 -4.40
C TYR A 167 -16.47 -29.13 -3.58
N HIS A 168 -16.06 -29.86 -2.52
CA HIS A 168 -16.95 -30.62 -1.67
C HIS A 168 -17.95 -29.77 -0.88
N ALA A 169 -17.64 -28.52 -0.58
CA ALA A 169 -18.57 -27.58 0.05
C ALA A 169 -19.61 -27.02 -0.93
N SER A 170 -19.31 -27.03 -2.24
CA SER A 170 -20.17 -26.44 -3.28
C SER A 170 -20.89 -27.45 -4.18
N GLU A 171 -20.42 -28.73 -4.27
CA GLU A 171 -20.98 -29.77 -5.16
C GLU A 171 -22.47 -30.05 -4.88
N ASP A 172 -23.24 -30.36 -5.93
CA ASP A 172 -24.68 -30.69 -5.77
C ASP A 172 -24.89 -32.18 -5.50
N THR A 173 -24.58 -32.62 -4.26
CA THR A 173 -24.71 -34.01 -3.81
C THR A 173 -25.57 -34.14 -2.58
N ILE A 174 -26.21 -35.32 -2.43
CA ILE A 174 -26.97 -35.69 -1.23
C ILE A 174 -26.03 -35.73 -0.01
N ALA A 175 -24.80 -36.19 -0.17
CA ALA A 175 -23.83 -36.31 0.91
C ALA A 175 -23.50 -34.94 1.51
N ARG A 176 -23.25 -33.93 0.66
CA ARG A 176 -23.08 -32.55 1.08
C ARG A 176 -24.28 -32.02 1.85
N LYS A 177 -25.50 -32.24 1.33
CA LYS A 177 -26.74 -31.81 2.00
C LYS A 177 -26.94 -32.45 3.36
N VAL A 178 -26.62 -33.71 3.51
CA VAL A 178 -26.67 -34.40 4.81
C VAL A 178 -25.64 -33.83 5.78
N ARG A 179 -24.44 -33.57 5.30
CA ARG A 179 -23.37 -32.91 6.09
C ARG A 179 -23.82 -31.55 6.59
N GLU A 180 -24.32 -30.69 5.70
CA GLU A 180 -24.85 -29.35 6.05
C GLU A 180 -25.95 -29.45 7.13
N MET A 181 -26.89 -30.39 6.98
CA MET A 181 -27.99 -30.63 7.95
C MET A 181 -27.45 -31.00 9.33
N LEU A 182 -26.50 -31.90 9.41
CA LEU A 182 -25.93 -32.38 10.67
C LEU A 182 -25.14 -31.28 11.38
N ILE A 183 -24.31 -30.54 10.65
CA ILE A 183 -23.57 -29.38 11.18
C ILE A 183 -24.56 -28.31 11.66
N SER A 184 -25.63 -28.02 10.88
CA SER A 184 -26.64 -27.01 11.25
C SER A 184 -27.36 -27.33 12.56
N VAL A 185 -27.68 -28.62 12.79
CA VAL A 185 -28.27 -29.06 14.07
C VAL A 185 -27.28 -28.88 15.24
N GLN A 186 -26.01 -29.12 15.01
CA GLN A 186 -24.98 -28.90 16.03
C GLN A 186 -24.75 -27.41 16.32
N MET A 187 -24.69 -26.61 15.26
CA MET A 187 -24.55 -25.14 15.35
C MET A 187 -25.67 -24.53 16.19
N GLU A 188 -26.93 -24.92 15.98
CA GLU A 188 -28.06 -24.36 16.74
C GLU A 188 -28.11 -24.78 18.21
N LYS A 189 -27.26 -25.71 18.66
CA LYS A 189 -27.05 -26.00 20.08
C LYS A 189 -26.04 -25.02 20.72
N GLN A 190 -25.16 -24.40 19.92
CA GLN A 190 -24.09 -23.55 20.38
C GLN A 190 -24.42 -22.06 20.19
N TYR A 191 -25.11 -21.71 19.11
CA TYR A 191 -25.43 -20.35 18.70
C TYR A 191 -26.94 -20.09 18.73
N SER A 192 -27.35 -18.93 19.21
CA SER A 192 -28.73 -18.49 19.19
C SER A 192 -29.20 -18.11 17.78
N LYS A 193 -30.51 -18.10 17.54
CA LYS A 193 -31.09 -17.65 16.26
C LYS A 193 -30.66 -16.24 15.84
N PRO A 194 -30.59 -15.23 16.76
CA PRO A 194 -30.05 -13.92 16.40
C PRO A 194 -28.58 -13.96 15.93
N GLU A 195 -27.71 -14.75 16.57
CA GLU A 195 -26.30 -14.90 16.17
C GLU A 195 -26.18 -15.55 14.79
N ILE A 196 -26.98 -16.60 14.52
CA ILE A 196 -27.01 -17.26 13.20
C ILE A 196 -27.52 -16.30 12.11
N LEU A 197 -28.55 -15.51 12.39
CA LEU A 197 -29.06 -14.51 11.46
C LEU A 197 -28.04 -13.39 11.21
N GLN A 198 -27.33 -12.94 12.24
CA GLN A 198 -26.21 -12.00 12.09
C GLN A 198 -25.13 -12.58 11.18
N GLY A 199 -24.72 -13.81 11.43
CA GLY A 199 -23.72 -14.49 10.60
C GLY A 199 -24.15 -14.60 9.15
N TYR A 200 -25.37 -15.05 8.90
CA TYR A 200 -25.92 -15.15 7.55
C TYR A 200 -25.94 -13.81 6.81
N LEU A 201 -26.44 -12.75 7.46
CA LEU A 201 -26.55 -11.42 6.85
C LEU A 201 -25.19 -10.77 6.55
N ASN A 202 -24.13 -11.20 7.23
CA ASN A 202 -22.77 -10.70 6.98
C ASN A 202 -21.99 -11.55 5.98
N ILE A 203 -22.30 -12.85 5.81
CA ILE A 203 -21.55 -13.74 4.91
C ILE A 203 -22.21 -13.89 3.53
N ALA A 204 -23.53 -13.74 3.42
CA ALA A 204 -24.26 -13.99 2.19
C ALA A 204 -23.82 -13.05 1.07
N GLN A 205 -23.80 -13.58 -0.16
CA GLN A 205 -23.54 -12.80 -1.37
C GLN A 205 -24.84 -12.10 -1.80
N PHE A 206 -24.77 -10.78 -1.94
CA PHE A 206 -25.89 -9.91 -2.30
C PHE A 206 -25.68 -9.17 -3.62
N GLY A 207 -24.85 -9.66 -4.50
CA GLY A 207 -24.63 -9.09 -5.83
C GLY A 207 -23.49 -9.78 -6.58
N GLY A 208 -23.29 -9.37 -7.83
CA GLY A 208 -22.10 -9.68 -8.58
C GLY A 208 -20.85 -9.00 -8.00
N ASN A 209 -19.69 -9.17 -8.69
CA ASN A 209 -18.44 -8.48 -8.36
C ASN A 209 -18.04 -8.56 -6.87
N SER A 210 -18.08 -9.77 -6.30
CA SER A 210 -17.65 -10.04 -4.92
C SER A 210 -18.35 -9.20 -3.83
N LEU A 211 -19.64 -8.88 -4.01
CA LEU A 211 -20.43 -8.11 -3.03
C LEU A 211 -21.01 -9.03 -1.96
N TYR A 212 -20.49 -8.97 -0.75
CA TYR A 212 -20.88 -9.81 0.39
C TYR A 212 -21.33 -8.96 1.59
N GLY A 213 -22.30 -9.48 2.32
CA GLY A 213 -22.84 -8.82 3.52
C GLY A 213 -23.80 -7.67 3.23
N VAL A 214 -24.78 -7.54 4.11
CA VAL A 214 -25.89 -6.58 3.97
C VAL A 214 -25.44 -5.11 4.01
N GLN A 215 -24.40 -4.80 4.77
CA GLN A 215 -23.89 -3.41 4.88
C GLN A 215 -23.26 -2.95 3.56
N ALA A 216 -22.45 -3.80 2.93
CA ALA A 216 -21.86 -3.50 1.62
C ALA A 216 -22.95 -3.37 0.53
N ALA A 217 -23.97 -4.24 0.57
CA ALA A 217 -25.11 -4.16 -0.35
C ALA A 217 -25.93 -2.87 -0.17
N ALA A 218 -26.20 -2.46 1.08
CA ALA A 218 -26.90 -1.20 1.37
C ALA A 218 -26.15 0.01 0.82
N LYS A 219 -24.83 0.06 1.01
CA LYS A 219 -23.97 1.12 0.47
C LYS A 219 -23.95 1.09 -1.07
N ARG A 220 -23.75 -0.09 -1.65
CA ARG A 220 -23.64 -0.25 -3.10
C ARG A 220 -24.88 0.18 -3.85
N TYR A 221 -26.06 -0.28 -3.41
CA TYR A 221 -27.30 -0.09 -4.17
C TYR A 221 -28.06 1.18 -3.82
N PHE A 222 -27.94 1.64 -2.58
CA PHE A 222 -28.80 2.67 -2.02
C PHE A 222 -28.06 3.81 -1.33
N ASN A 223 -26.71 3.83 -1.36
CA ASN A 223 -25.89 4.84 -0.70
C ASN A 223 -26.32 5.09 0.77
N THR A 224 -26.65 3.99 1.47
CA THR A 224 -27.15 4.04 2.84
C THR A 224 -26.51 2.96 3.72
N THR A 225 -26.87 2.90 4.99
CA THR A 225 -26.37 1.89 5.92
C THR A 225 -27.43 0.81 6.17
N ALA A 226 -26.99 -0.39 6.60
CA ALA A 226 -27.86 -1.53 6.80
C ALA A 226 -28.98 -1.28 7.83
N ASP A 227 -28.78 -0.39 8.81
CA ASP A 227 -29.80 0.00 9.81
C ASP A 227 -30.84 0.97 9.27
N GLN A 228 -30.57 1.66 8.17
CA GLN A 228 -31.48 2.62 7.53
C GLN A 228 -32.31 2.03 6.39
N LEU A 229 -32.07 0.76 6.04
CA LEU A 229 -32.82 0.09 4.96
C LEU A 229 -34.32 0.11 5.22
N ASN A 230 -35.10 0.65 4.29
CA ASN A 230 -36.57 0.62 4.32
C ASN A 230 -37.15 -0.72 3.79
N ILE A 231 -38.47 -0.83 3.72
CA ILE A 231 -39.17 -2.04 3.28
C ILE A 231 -38.76 -2.47 1.86
N VAL A 232 -38.78 -1.51 0.91
CA VAL A 232 -38.50 -1.78 -0.51
C VAL A 232 -37.04 -2.18 -0.70
N GLN A 233 -36.11 -1.45 -0.12
CA GLN A 233 -34.69 -1.71 -0.17
C GLN A 233 -34.33 -3.06 0.47
N SER A 234 -34.92 -3.37 1.62
CA SER A 234 -34.74 -4.64 2.33
C SER A 234 -35.24 -5.82 1.49
N ALA A 235 -36.41 -5.70 0.90
CA ALA A 235 -36.97 -6.72 0.00
C ALA A 235 -36.13 -6.91 -1.27
N THR A 236 -35.56 -5.83 -1.82
CA THR A 236 -34.65 -5.89 -2.97
C THR A 236 -33.40 -6.68 -2.64
N ILE A 237 -32.70 -6.35 -1.54
CA ILE A 237 -31.48 -7.07 -1.15
C ILE A 237 -31.79 -8.55 -0.86
N ALA A 238 -32.88 -8.86 -0.14
CA ALA A 238 -33.28 -10.24 0.15
C ALA A 238 -33.62 -11.04 -1.11
N ALA A 239 -34.11 -10.40 -2.17
CA ALA A 239 -34.42 -11.04 -3.42
C ALA A 239 -33.18 -11.55 -4.19
N ILE A 240 -32.04 -10.89 -4.02
CA ILE A 240 -30.79 -11.17 -4.74
C ILE A 240 -30.19 -12.51 -4.34
N THR A 241 -30.36 -12.97 -3.10
CA THR A 241 -29.73 -14.19 -2.53
C THR A 241 -29.93 -15.43 -3.39
N LYS A 242 -31.03 -15.53 -4.13
CA LYS A 242 -31.36 -16.69 -4.97
C LYS A 242 -30.45 -16.81 -6.20
N ASN A 243 -30.07 -15.68 -6.80
CA ASN A 243 -29.18 -15.63 -7.95
C ASN A 243 -28.47 -14.25 -8.00
N PRO A 244 -27.35 -14.11 -7.27
CA PRO A 244 -26.70 -12.81 -7.08
C PRO A 244 -26.31 -12.09 -8.39
N ASN A 245 -25.96 -12.83 -9.43
CA ASN A 245 -25.58 -12.22 -10.71
C ASN A 245 -26.80 -11.80 -11.54
N ALA A 246 -27.86 -12.61 -11.58
CA ALA A 246 -29.03 -12.34 -12.41
C ALA A 246 -29.99 -11.32 -11.80
N TYR A 247 -29.95 -11.15 -10.47
CA TYR A 247 -30.83 -10.24 -9.74
C TYR A 247 -30.12 -9.00 -9.20
N ASP A 248 -28.89 -8.75 -9.63
CA ASP A 248 -28.14 -7.55 -9.29
C ASP A 248 -28.79 -6.31 -9.91
N PRO A 249 -29.40 -5.41 -9.12
CA PRO A 249 -30.15 -4.25 -9.64
C PRO A 249 -29.23 -3.14 -10.17
N SER A 250 -27.93 -3.21 -9.92
CA SER A 250 -26.97 -2.25 -10.47
C SER A 250 -26.73 -2.45 -11.97
N VAL A 251 -27.10 -3.62 -12.50
CA VAL A 251 -27.07 -3.92 -13.93
C VAL A 251 -28.44 -3.62 -14.52
N GLU A 252 -28.54 -2.63 -15.39
CA GLU A 252 -29.80 -2.14 -15.93
C GLU A 252 -30.65 -3.25 -16.57
N SER A 253 -30.03 -4.17 -17.32
CA SER A 253 -30.73 -5.30 -17.95
C SER A 253 -31.35 -6.28 -16.95
N ASN A 254 -30.90 -6.30 -15.70
CA ASN A 254 -31.41 -7.16 -14.65
C ASN A 254 -32.60 -6.56 -13.88
N GLN A 255 -32.79 -5.22 -13.95
CA GLN A 255 -33.74 -4.50 -13.11
C GLN A 255 -35.20 -5.04 -13.23
N PRO A 256 -35.72 -5.40 -14.41
CA PRO A 256 -37.10 -5.93 -14.50
C PRO A 256 -37.28 -7.25 -13.72
N GLU A 257 -36.30 -8.15 -13.76
CA GLU A 257 -36.39 -9.42 -13.01
C GLU A 257 -36.09 -9.19 -11.52
N SER A 258 -35.17 -8.28 -11.17
CA SER A 258 -34.92 -7.87 -9.79
C SER A 258 -36.18 -7.30 -9.14
N GLU A 259 -36.92 -6.42 -9.83
CA GLU A 259 -38.19 -5.86 -9.36
C GLU A 259 -39.24 -6.95 -9.13
N LYS A 260 -39.36 -7.87 -10.07
CA LYS A 260 -40.28 -9.01 -9.94
C LYS A 260 -39.94 -9.88 -8.73
N GLN A 261 -38.67 -10.18 -8.50
CA GLN A 261 -38.21 -10.96 -7.34
C GLN A 261 -38.39 -10.18 -6.02
N ARG A 262 -38.15 -8.88 -6.00
CA ARG A 262 -38.48 -7.98 -4.88
C ARG A 262 -39.97 -8.06 -4.53
N ASN A 263 -40.84 -7.99 -5.52
CA ASN A 263 -42.30 -8.03 -5.29
C ASN A 263 -42.75 -9.37 -4.70
N ILE A 264 -42.08 -10.48 -5.05
CA ILE A 264 -42.30 -11.78 -4.40
C ILE A 264 -41.92 -11.72 -2.92
N VAL A 265 -40.78 -11.08 -2.56
CA VAL A 265 -40.38 -10.93 -1.15
C VAL A 265 -41.38 -10.07 -0.40
N LEU A 266 -41.82 -8.94 -0.97
CA LEU A 266 -42.84 -8.07 -0.38
C LEU A 266 -44.16 -8.83 -0.10
N GLN A 267 -44.60 -9.67 -1.05
CA GLN A 267 -45.75 -10.50 -0.85
C GLN A 267 -45.56 -11.50 0.32
N LEU A 268 -44.40 -12.16 0.39
CA LEU A 268 -44.09 -13.07 1.49
C LEU A 268 -44.02 -12.37 2.85
N MET A 269 -43.50 -11.15 2.91
CA MET A 269 -43.49 -10.32 4.12
C MET A 269 -44.92 -9.95 4.58
N ASN A 270 -45.78 -9.60 3.65
CA ASN A 270 -47.19 -9.32 3.94
C ASN A 270 -47.94 -10.58 4.42
N GLU A 271 -47.83 -11.70 3.70
CA GLU A 271 -48.44 -12.99 4.08
C GLU A 271 -48.01 -13.48 5.47
N GLN A 272 -46.83 -13.10 5.92
CA GLN A 272 -46.31 -13.47 7.24
C GLN A 272 -46.56 -12.38 8.31
N GLY A 273 -47.24 -11.29 7.95
CA GLY A 273 -47.62 -10.24 8.87
C GLY A 273 -46.45 -9.34 9.32
N TYR A 274 -45.35 -9.32 8.56
CA TYR A 274 -44.21 -8.43 8.83
C TYR A 274 -44.46 -6.99 8.36
N ILE A 275 -45.31 -6.85 7.33
CA ILE A 275 -45.80 -5.56 6.84
C ILE A 275 -47.31 -5.63 6.66
N SER A 276 -48.00 -4.50 6.80
CA SER A 276 -49.44 -4.36 6.58
C SER A 276 -49.79 -4.34 5.11
N ASP A 277 -51.09 -4.56 4.79
CA ASP A 277 -51.58 -4.49 3.41
C ASP A 277 -51.33 -3.12 2.76
N ALA A 278 -51.44 -2.03 3.54
CA ALA A 278 -51.17 -0.69 3.05
C ALA A 278 -49.69 -0.50 2.68
N GLU A 279 -48.77 -0.91 3.57
CA GLU A 279 -47.31 -0.86 3.30
C GLU A 279 -46.93 -1.76 2.10
N TYR A 280 -47.57 -2.93 1.96
CA TYR A 280 -47.37 -3.83 0.83
C TYR A 280 -47.79 -3.13 -0.49
N GLN A 281 -48.98 -2.52 -0.55
CA GLN A 281 -49.45 -1.85 -1.75
C GLN A 281 -48.58 -0.64 -2.11
N GLU A 282 -48.13 0.14 -1.16
CA GLU A 282 -47.19 1.22 -1.37
C GLU A 282 -45.86 0.71 -1.94
N ALA A 283 -45.27 -0.29 -1.28
CA ALA A 283 -43.97 -0.86 -1.64
C ALA A 283 -43.95 -1.51 -3.03
N VAL A 284 -45.01 -2.24 -3.40
CA VAL A 284 -45.11 -2.95 -4.69
C VAL A 284 -45.28 -1.98 -5.87
N ASN A 285 -45.90 -0.84 -5.60
CA ASN A 285 -46.13 0.21 -6.61
C ASN A 285 -44.96 1.19 -6.75
N THR A 286 -43.92 1.08 -5.91
CA THR A 286 -42.71 1.88 -6.02
C THR A 286 -41.77 1.26 -7.07
N PRO A 287 -41.44 1.94 -8.18
CA PRO A 287 -40.52 1.40 -9.18
C PRO A 287 -39.15 1.16 -8.59
N LEU A 288 -38.50 0.07 -8.97
CA LEU A 288 -37.17 -0.25 -8.44
C LEU A 288 -36.14 0.84 -8.76
N ALA A 289 -36.17 1.36 -9.99
CA ALA A 289 -35.23 2.39 -10.45
C ALA A 289 -35.27 3.67 -9.58
N ASP A 290 -36.46 4.03 -9.05
CA ASP A 290 -36.62 5.22 -8.19
C ASP A 290 -36.00 5.06 -6.80
N THR A 291 -35.64 3.83 -6.43
CA THR A 291 -35.06 3.51 -5.12
C THR A 291 -33.53 3.35 -5.16
N LEU A 292 -32.94 3.25 -6.34
CA LEU A 292 -31.52 3.00 -6.54
C LEU A 292 -30.69 4.29 -6.49
N ASP A 293 -29.59 4.25 -5.76
CA ASP A 293 -28.50 5.23 -5.78
C ASP A 293 -27.17 4.44 -5.82
N VAL A 294 -26.90 3.91 -7.03
CA VAL A 294 -25.84 2.91 -7.23
C VAL A 294 -24.47 3.55 -7.15
N GLN A 295 -23.70 3.20 -6.13
CA GLN A 295 -22.34 3.69 -5.93
C GLN A 295 -21.33 2.89 -6.79
N PRO A 296 -20.25 3.51 -7.31
CA PRO A 296 -19.22 2.79 -8.04
C PRO A 296 -18.53 1.74 -7.16
N ILE A 297 -18.06 0.67 -7.76
CA ILE A 297 -17.17 -0.29 -7.12
C ILE A 297 -15.74 0.16 -7.40
N SER A 298 -15.00 0.48 -6.36
CA SER A 298 -13.61 0.89 -6.46
C SER A 298 -12.76 0.13 -5.44
N THR A 299 -11.62 -0.40 -5.88
CA THR A 299 -10.65 -1.08 -5.03
C THR A 299 -9.25 -0.91 -5.58
N GLY A 300 -8.26 -0.94 -4.69
CA GLY A 300 -6.85 -0.82 -5.06
C GLY A 300 -6.43 0.58 -5.48
N CYS A 301 -5.19 0.68 -5.95
CA CYS A 301 -4.55 1.98 -6.18
C CYS A 301 -5.05 2.71 -7.43
N MET A 302 -5.64 2.00 -8.40
CA MET A 302 -6.29 2.64 -9.55
C MET A 302 -7.54 3.44 -9.18
N ALA A 303 -8.12 3.12 -8.03
CA ALA A 303 -9.31 3.78 -7.49
C ALA A 303 -8.97 4.79 -6.38
N ALA A 304 -7.71 5.15 -6.21
CA ALA A 304 -7.28 6.08 -5.18
C ALA A 304 -7.72 7.52 -5.52
N ASP A 305 -8.41 8.15 -4.56
CA ASP A 305 -8.80 9.55 -4.65
C ASP A 305 -7.57 10.48 -4.55
N TYR A 306 -7.72 11.75 -4.89
CA TYR A 306 -6.71 12.81 -4.77
C TYR A 306 -5.43 12.59 -5.59
N ASP A 307 -5.53 11.93 -6.74
CA ASP A 307 -4.37 11.55 -7.58
C ASP A 307 -3.32 10.71 -6.81
N ALA A 308 -3.76 9.99 -5.78
CA ALA A 308 -2.86 9.25 -4.89
C ALA A 308 -2.48 7.84 -5.39
N GLY A 309 -2.73 7.50 -6.66
CA GLY A 309 -2.48 6.15 -7.20
C GLY A 309 -1.04 5.68 -6.99
N TYR A 310 -0.06 6.49 -7.36
CA TYR A 310 1.37 6.18 -7.17
C TYR A 310 1.78 6.13 -5.68
N PHE A 311 1.22 6.99 -4.85
CA PHE A 311 1.48 6.94 -3.41
C PHE A 311 0.86 5.70 -2.77
N CYS A 312 -0.36 5.34 -3.19
CA CYS A 312 -1.02 4.10 -2.78
C CYS A 312 -0.19 2.87 -3.12
N ASP A 313 0.34 2.79 -4.35
CA ASP A 313 1.19 1.71 -4.82
C ASP A 313 2.47 1.59 -3.97
N TYR A 314 3.11 2.71 -3.67
CA TYR A 314 4.25 2.76 -2.75
C TYR A 314 3.90 2.22 -1.35
N VAL A 315 2.74 2.60 -0.79
CA VAL A 315 2.26 2.07 0.51
C VAL A 315 2.03 0.57 0.43
N VAL A 316 1.43 0.07 -0.65
CA VAL A 316 1.21 -1.38 -0.86
C VAL A 316 2.55 -2.12 -0.86
N HIS A 317 3.56 -1.62 -1.58
CA HIS A 317 4.90 -2.22 -1.58
C HIS A 317 5.55 -2.20 -0.20
N LYS A 318 5.41 -1.11 0.58
CA LYS A 318 5.90 -1.07 1.98
C LYS A 318 5.23 -2.11 2.87
N ILE A 319 3.94 -2.38 2.69
CA ILE A 319 3.22 -3.44 3.41
C ILE A 319 3.71 -4.82 2.95
N LEU A 320 3.76 -5.06 1.64
CA LEU A 320 4.14 -6.35 1.06
C LEU A 320 5.62 -6.72 1.32
N ASN A 321 6.50 -5.74 1.52
CA ASN A 321 7.91 -5.95 1.82
C ASN A 321 8.21 -6.06 3.33
N SER A 322 7.27 -5.66 4.20
CA SER A 322 7.47 -5.67 5.66
C SER A 322 6.98 -6.95 6.32
N LYS A 323 7.86 -7.64 7.04
CA LYS A 323 7.55 -8.87 7.81
C LYS A 323 6.59 -8.64 8.98
N GLU A 324 6.38 -7.40 9.38
CA GLU A 324 5.42 -7.03 10.45
C GLU A 324 3.98 -7.35 10.05
N PHE A 325 3.69 -7.40 8.74
CA PHE A 325 2.35 -7.70 8.19
C PHE A 325 2.13 -9.18 7.84
N GLY A 326 3.12 -10.04 7.99
CA GLY A 326 2.99 -11.48 7.71
C GLY A 326 4.31 -12.14 7.32
N LYS A 327 4.35 -13.46 7.40
CA LYS A 327 5.56 -14.24 7.16
C LYS A 327 5.90 -14.34 5.66
N THR A 328 4.90 -14.55 4.84
CA THR A 328 5.03 -14.65 3.38
C THR A 328 4.42 -13.45 2.67
N SER A 329 4.68 -13.27 1.40
CA SER A 329 4.05 -12.23 0.57
C SER A 329 2.56 -12.43 0.47
N GLU A 330 2.14 -13.68 0.34
CA GLU A 330 0.74 -14.10 0.24
C GLU A 330 -0.02 -13.80 1.56
N ASP A 331 0.61 -14.03 2.72
CA ASP A 331 0.02 -13.66 4.02
C ASP A 331 -0.21 -12.15 4.13
N ARG A 332 0.75 -11.35 3.65
CA ARG A 332 0.68 -9.89 3.69
C ARG A 332 -0.36 -9.33 2.72
N GLU A 333 -0.45 -9.90 1.52
CA GLU A 333 -1.47 -9.54 0.53
C GLU A 333 -2.87 -9.90 1.06
N ARG A 334 -3.04 -11.09 1.62
CA ARG A 334 -4.29 -11.51 2.24
C ARG A 334 -4.68 -10.60 3.42
N LEU A 335 -3.74 -10.26 4.30
CA LEU A 335 -3.99 -9.31 5.38
C LEU A 335 -4.43 -7.95 4.86
N LEU A 336 -3.79 -7.43 3.81
CA LEU A 336 -4.17 -6.16 3.18
C LEU A 336 -5.59 -6.21 2.62
N LYS A 337 -6.00 -7.31 1.99
CA LYS A 337 -7.29 -7.40 1.29
C LYS A 337 -8.44 -7.93 2.15
N GLU A 338 -8.13 -8.73 3.17
CA GLU A 338 -9.13 -9.45 3.96
C GLU A 338 -9.11 -9.10 5.46
N GLY A 339 -8.03 -8.45 5.92
CA GLY A 339 -7.80 -8.19 7.35
C GLY A 339 -8.58 -7.03 7.94
N GLY A 340 -9.35 -6.29 7.15
CA GLY A 340 -10.16 -5.16 7.64
C GLY A 340 -9.32 -4.04 8.24
N LEU A 341 -8.12 -3.82 7.72
CA LEU A 341 -7.17 -2.85 8.28
C LEU A 341 -7.65 -1.40 8.14
N LYS A 342 -7.40 -0.61 9.15
CA LYS A 342 -7.37 0.84 9.05
C LYS A 342 -5.92 1.27 8.88
N ILE A 343 -5.57 1.73 7.67
CA ILE A 343 -4.21 2.11 7.29
C ILE A 343 -4.14 3.65 7.25
N VAL A 344 -3.47 4.26 8.22
CA VAL A 344 -3.20 5.71 8.24
C VAL A 344 -1.81 5.94 7.66
N THR A 345 -1.76 6.69 6.57
CA THR A 345 -0.53 6.98 5.83
C THR A 345 0.08 8.32 6.23
N THR A 346 1.22 8.64 5.62
CA THR A 346 1.87 9.95 5.75
C THR A 346 1.40 10.96 4.70
N LEU A 347 0.52 10.56 3.77
CA LEU A 347 0.07 11.40 2.65
C LEU A 347 -0.50 12.73 3.13
N ASP A 348 0.10 13.82 2.70
CA ASP A 348 -0.48 15.17 2.79
C ASP A 348 -1.27 15.45 1.51
N ILE A 349 -2.60 15.50 1.62
CA ILE A 349 -3.49 15.71 0.47
C ILE A 349 -3.16 16.99 -0.30
N ASP A 350 -2.88 18.08 0.42
CA ASP A 350 -2.53 19.35 -0.23
C ASP A 350 -1.20 19.24 -1.00
N ALA A 351 -0.19 18.59 -0.40
CA ALA A 351 1.10 18.38 -1.06
C ALA A 351 0.93 17.52 -2.32
N ASN A 352 0.24 16.38 -2.19
CA ASN A 352 0.07 15.44 -3.30
C ASN A 352 -0.73 16.05 -4.46
N THR A 353 -1.83 16.75 -4.15
CA THR A 353 -2.64 17.44 -5.17
C THR A 353 -1.82 18.50 -5.90
N LEU A 354 -1.10 19.36 -5.15
CA LEU A 354 -0.27 20.42 -5.74
C LEU A 354 0.91 19.86 -6.55
N LEU A 355 1.51 18.74 -6.13
CA LEU A 355 2.56 18.06 -6.90
C LEU A 355 2.03 17.59 -8.26
N ASN A 356 0.88 16.93 -8.30
CA ASN A 356 0.27 16.43 -9.53
C ASN A 356 -0.24 17.58 -10.43
N GLU A 357 -0.85 18.61 -9.85
CA GLU A 357 -1.25 19.81 -10.59
C GLU A 357 -0.05 20.50 -11.21
N THR A 358 1.04 20.68 -10.47
CA THR A 358 2.28 21.29 -10.97
C THR A 358 2.89 20.44 -12.08
N ALA A 359 2.94 19.12 -11.91
CA ALA A 359 3.49 18.22 -12.91
C ALA A 359 2.72 18.34 -14.24
N ARG A 360 1.39 18.24 -14.20
CA ARG A 360 0.52 18.33 -15.39
C ARG A 360 0.48 19.73 -16.02
N ASN A 361 0.60 20.79 -15.23
CA ASN A 361 0.70 22.16 -15.75
C ASN A 361 2.06 22.43 -16.41
N THR A 362 3.13 21.79 -15.93
CA THR A 362 4.46 21.91 -16.52
C THR A 362 4.55 21.12 -17.83
N ILE A 363 4.11 19.87 -17.81
CA ILE A 363 4.05 18.98 -18.99
C ILE A 363 2.68 18.31 -19.01
N PRO A 364 1.76 18.74 -19.90
CA PRO A 364 0.48 18.07 -20.04
C PRO A 364 0.65 16.58 -20.37
N PRO A 365 -0.23 15.69 -19.89
CA PRO A 365 -0.13 14.24 -20.17
C PRO A 365 -0.08 13.89 -21.66
N GLU A 366 -0.78 14.67 -22.48
CA GLU A 366 -0.87 14.47 -23.94
C GLU A 366 0.22 15.25 -24.71
N ASP A 367 1.20 15.85 -24.02
CA ASP A 367 2.26 16.62 -24.67
C ASP A 367 3.04 15.73 -25.67
N SER A 368 3.19 16.25 -26.91
CA SER A 368 3.81 15.51 -27.99
C SER A 368 5.30 15.23 -27.80
N SER A 369 5.94 15.85 -26.80
CA SER A 369 7.32 15.54 -26.45
C SER A 369 7.49 14.14 -25.88
N GLY A 370 6.45 13.56 -25.31
CA GLY A 370 6.56 12.29 -24.58
C GLY A 370 7.34 12.39 -23.26
N MET A 371 7.83 13.58 -22.89
CA MET A 371 8.60 13.78 -21.66
C MET A 371 7.72 13.61 -20.41
N GLU A 372 8.37 13.14 -19.35
CA GLU A 372 7.76 12.99 -18.04
C GLU A 372 8.38 13.94 -17.02
N ILE A 373 7.58 14.34 -16.05
CA ILE A 373 8.02 15.04 -14.84
C ILE A 373 7.67 14.20 -13.64
N VAL A 374 8.67 13.98 -12.78
CA VAL A 374 8.54 13.16 -11.56
C VAL A 374 8.98 14.01 -10.37
N MET A 375 8.11 14.11 -9.38
CA MET A 375 8.31 14.92 -8.18
C MET A 375 8.11 14.07 -6.93
N ALA A 376 8.98 14.23 -5.93
CA ALA A 376 8.84 13.60 -4.62
C ALA A 376 9.04 14.61 -3.51
N SER A 377 8.23 14.55 -2.45
CA SER A 377 8.32 15.44 -1.31
C SER A 377 8.36 14.69 0.01
N VAL A 378 9.26 15.14 0.92
CA VAL A 378 9.50 14.55 2.24
C VAL A 378 9.46 15.65 3.30
N LYS A 379 8.94 15.31 4.48
CA LYS A 379 8.95 16.20 5.65
C LYS A 379 10.26 16.06 6.43
N PRO A 380 11.05 17.13 6.53
CA PRO A 380 12.33 17.10 7.21
C PRO A 380 12.24 16.67 8.68
N GLY A 381 13.21 15.88 9.14
CA GLY A 381 13.32 15.44 10.52
C GLY A 381 12.27 14.42 10.98
N THR A 382 11.44 13.90 10.05
CA THR A 382 10.41 12.88 10.36
C THR A 382 10.46 11.67 9.42
N GLY A 383 11.02 11.81 8.21
CA GLY A 383 10.97 10.80 7.15
C GLY A 383 9.60 10.63 6.48
N GLU A 384 8.56 11.38 6.91
CA GLU A 384 7.22 11.28 6.31
C GLU A 384 7.27 11.67 4.83
N VAL A 385 6.92 10.73 3.93
CA VAL A 385 6.71 10.99 2.51
C VAL A 385 5.36 11.68 2.35
N LEU A 386 5.37 12.92 1.83
CA LEU A 386 4.18 13.76 1.75
C LEU A 386 3.35 13.51 0.49
N GLY A 387 3.96 13.00 -0.57
CA GLY A 387 3.31 12.68 -1.83
C GLY A 387 4.26 12.60 -3.00
N PHE A 388 3.71 12.19 -4.15
CA PHE A 388 4.37 12.13 -5.44
C PHE A 388 3.57 12.91 -6.47
N GLY A 389 4.27 13.55 -7.41
CA GLY A 389 3.66 14.23 -8.55
C GLY A 389 4.22 13.69 -9.86
N LEU A 390 3.34 13.16 -10.68
CA LEU A 390 3.67 12.69 -12.03
C LEU A 390 2.66 13.28 -13.02
N ASN A 391 3.10 13.58 -14.23
CA ASN A 391 2.18 14.01 -15.28
C ASN A 391 1.42 12.83 -15.94
N ARG A 392 1.66 11.59 -15.51
CA ARG A 392 0.90 10.38 -15.90
C ARG A 392 -0.13 10.04 -14.83
N THR A 393 -1.20 9.36 -15.24
CA THR A 393 -2.17 8.79 -14.30
C THR A 393 -1.77 7.35 -13.99
N TYR A 394 -1.81 6.96 -12.72
CA TYR A 394 -1.54 5.58 -12.31
C TYR A 394 -2.59 4.62 -12.90
N ASP A 395 -2.13 3.65 -13.69
CA ASP A 395 -2.98 2.62 -14.28
C ASP A 395 -2.17 1.33 -14.51
N ALA A 396 -2.55 0.28 -13.78
CA ALA A 396 -1.89 -1.04 -13.83
C ALA A 396 -2.54 -2.00 -14.83
N THR A 397 -3.40 -1.51 -15.74
CA THR A 397 -4.03 -2.35 -16.77
C THR A 397 -3.13 -2.52 -18.01
N GLU A 398 -3.32 -3.62 -18.74
CA GLU A 398 -2.63 -3.82 -20.03
C GLU A 398 -2.92 -2.71 -21.04
N ALA A 399 -4.09 -2.07 -20.96
CA ALA A 399 -4.45 -0.97 -21.85
C ALA A 399 -3.55 0.26 -21.67
N ALA A 400 -3.03 0.48 -20.46
CA ALA A 400 -2.12 1.58 -20.16
C ALA A 400 -0.77 1.48 -20.90
N GLN A 401 -0.31 0.28 -21.26
CA GLN A 401 0.98 0.07 -21.92
C GLN A 401 1.11 0.78 -23.28
N ASN A 402 0.00 1.15 -23.90
CA ASN A 402 -0.03 1.85 -25.18
C ASN A 402 -0.60 3.28 -25.08
N ASP A 403 -0.76 3.79 -23.86
CA ASP A 403 -1.32 5.12 -23.59
C ASP A 403 -0.30 5.97 -22.83
N GLN A 404 0.33 6.91 -23.55
CA GLN A 404 1.36 7.79 -22.98
C GLN A 404 0.86 8.66 -21.80
N THR A 405 -0.46 8.75 -21.56
CA THR A 405 -1.04 9.52 -20.46
C THR A 405 -1.09 8.74 -19.15
N ARG A 406 -0.74 7.44 -19.18
CA ARG A 406 -0.87 6.50 -18.07
C ARG A 406 0.39 5.67 -17.89
N ASP A 407 0.67 5.28 -16.66
CA ASP A 407 1.74 4.34 -16.33
C ASP A 407 1.45 3.66 -14.98
N SER A 408 1.93 2.44 -14.81
CA SER A 408 1.91 1.73 -13.52
C SER A 408 3.22 1.89 -12.73
N MET A 409 4.32 2.27 -13.40
CA MET A 409 5.64 2.39 -12.76
C MET A 409 5.74 3.70 -11.98
N ASN A 410 6.08 3.61 -10.69
CA ASN A 410 6.35 4.78 -9.87
C ASN A 410 7.81 5.22 -9.98
N TYR A 411 8.15 6.03 -10.97
CA TYR A 411 9.52 6.50 -11.17
C TYR A 411 10.07 7.42 -10.05
N ALA A 412 9.24 7.76 -9.07
CA ALA A 412 9.69 8.54 -7.91
C ALA A 412 10.46 7.72 -6.87
N VAL A 413 10.32 6.39 -6.87
CA VAL A 413 10.81 5.50 -5.81
C VAL A 413 11.80 4.47 -6.32
N ASP A 414 12.43 3.72 -5.41
CA ASP A 414 13.36 2.66 -5.72
C ASP A 414 12.66 1.41 -6.29
N ARG A 415 13.41 0.56 -6.96
CA ARG A 415 12.88 -0.67 -7.56
C ARG A 415 12.19 -1.59 -6.55
N GLU A 416 12.72 -1.72 -5.35
CA GLU A 416 12.11 -2.52 -4.29
C GLU A 416 10.72 -2.03 -3.91
N ASP A 417 10.47 -0.74 -4.07
CA ASP A 417 9.23 -0.06 -3.70
C ASP A 417 8.26 0.13 -4.89
N GLY A 418 8.44 -0.63 -5.98
CA GLY A 418 7.59 -0.52 -7.18
C GLY A 418 8.09 0.48 -8.22
N GLY A 419 9.29 1.01 -8.05
CA GLY A 419 9.88 1.99 -8.95
C GLY A 419 10.79 1.43 -10.03
N GLY A 420 11.45 2.34 -10.74
CA GLY A 420 12.41 2.04 -11.80
C GLY A 420 13.81 1.70 -11.28
N MET A 421 14.77 1.67 -12.22
CA MET A 421 16.16 1.36 -11.89
C MET A 421 16.94 2.57 -11.35
N GLY A 422 16.32 3.74 -11.19
CA GLY A 422 16.96 4.99 -10.77
C GLY A 422 17.55 5.80 -11.93
N PHE A 423 18.10 6.96 -11.60
CA PHE A 423 18.51 7.96 -12.57
C PHE A 423 19.83 8.62 -12.19
N SER A 424 20.60 9.04 -13.20
CA SER A 424 21.72 9.97 -13.04
C SER A 424 21.19 11.38 -12.93
N ILE A 425 21.47 12.06 -11.82
CA ILE A 425 20.83 13.35 -11.45
C ILE A 425 21.67 14.59 -11.76
N GLY A 426 22.90 14.39 -12.26
CA GLY A 426 23.80 15.48 -12.60
C GLY A 426 24.12 16.37 -11.41
N SER A 427 24.20 17.67 -11.64
CA SER A 427 24.70 18.64 -10.69
C SER A 427 23.87 18.81 -9.39
N SER A 428 22.68 18.22 -9.30
CA SER A 428 21.91 18.19 -8.04
C SER A 428 22.60 17.37 -6.94
N TRP A 429 23.57 16.53 -7.31
CA TRP A 429 24.44 15.79 -6.41
C TRP A 429 25.48 16.61 -5.66
N LYS A 430 25.94 17.74 -6.23
CA LYS A 430 27.09 18.50 -5.74
C LYS A 430 27.03 18.96 -4.28
N PRO A 431 25.87 19.21 -3.67
CA PRO A 431 25.77 19.46 -2.24
C PRO A 431 26.36 18.35 -1.38
N VAL A 432 26.22 17.05 -1.77
CA VAL A 432 26.83 15.91 -1.08
C VAL A 432 28.34 16.04 -1.00
N ASN A 433 28.98 16.40 -2.13
CA ASN A 433 30.43 16.60 -2.17
C ASN A 433 30.87 17.73 -1.23
N LEU A 434 30.07 18.80 -1.09
CA LEU A 434 30.39 19.91 -0.24
C LEU A 434 30.26 19.58 1.25
N VAL A 435 29.30 18.70 1.62
CA VAL A 435 29.23 18.12 2.97
C VAL A 435 30.51 17.33 3.25
N ALA A 436 30.87 16.38 2.39
CA ALA A 436 32.09 15.58 2.52
C ALA A 436 33.37 16.43 2.64
N TRP A 437 33.43 17.53 1.89
CA TRP A 437 34.50 18.50 1.94
C TRP A 437 34.66 19.15 3.33
N MET A 438 33.55 19.60 3.92
CA MET A 438 33.53 20.22 5.24
C MET A 438 33.81 19.21 6.35
N GLU A 439 33.28 17.98 6.24
CA GLU A 439 33.57 16.88 7.17
C GLU A 439 35.05 16.47 7.15
N ALA A 440 35.71 16.61 6.02
CA ALA A 440 37.16 16.45 5.90
C ALA A 440 37.97 17.62 6.54
N GLY A 441 37.29 18.62 7.14
CA GLY A 441 37.89 19.74 7.88
C GLY A 441 38.20 20.95 7.01
N HIS A 442 37.71 21.02 5.79
CA HIS A 442 37.98 22.10 4.85
C HIS A 442 36.93 23.22 4.86
N SER A 443 37.34 24.44 4.48
CA SER A 443 36.42 25.57 4.33
C SER A 443 35.82 25.62 2.92
N VAL A 444 34.57 26.09 2.82
CA VAL A 444 33.89 26.32 1.53
C VAL A 444 34.50 27.52 0.76
N ASN A 445 35.32 28.35 1.44
CA ASN A 445 36.00 29.51 0.87
C ASN A 445 37.52 29.31 0.66
N GLU A 446 38.01 28.07 0.72
CA GLU A 446 39.38 27.77 0.32
C GLU A 446 39.57 27.98 -1.19
N ASN A 447 40.70 28.56 -1.56
CA ASN A 447 41.08 28.71 -2.97
C ASN A 447 41.63 27.39 -3.51
N LEU A 448 40.97 26.78 -4.47
CA LEU A 448 41.38 25.54 -5.10
C LEU A 448 42.00 25.77 -6.47
N GLN A 449 43.09 25.06 -6.75
CA GLN A 449 43.56 24.85 -8.12
C GLN A 449 42.59 23.93 -8.86
N THR A 450 42.07 24.35 -10.01
CA THR A 450 41.16 23.57 -10.84
C THR A 450 41.82 23.19 -12.18
N SER A 451 41.34 22.13 -12.81
CA SER A 451 41.82 21.64 -14.10
C SER A 451 40.65 21.04 -14.91
N THR A 452 40.81 20.89 -16.21
CA THR A 452 39.92 20.10 -17.07
C THR A 452 40.36 18.65 -17.23
N ARG A 453 41.52 18.29 -16.65
CA ARG A 453 42.08 16.91 -16.79
C ARG A 453 42.62 16.45 -15.45
N TYR A 454 42.17 15.29 -14.99
CA TYR A 454 42.61 14.67 -13.75
C TYR A 454 43.02 13.20 -14.01
N SER A 455 44.19 12.79 -13.49
CA SER A 455 44.45 11.35 -13.41
C SER A 455 43.50 10.72 -12.43
N THR A 456 42.93 9.54 -12.81
CA THR A 456 42.00 8.80 -11.92
C THR A 456 42.67 8.34 -10.61
N SER A 457 44.02 8.18 -10.64
CA SER A 457 44.80 7.88 -9.44
C SER A 457 44.78 8.98 -8.35
N LEU A 458 44.43 10.22 -8.70
CA LEU A 458 44.29 11.32 -7.73
C LEU A 458 43.10 11.11 -6.79
N PHE A 459 42.10 10.34 -7.22
CA PHE A 459 40.88 10.04 -6.43
C PHE A 459 41.01 8.78 -5.57
N ALA A 460 42.17 8.12 -5.57
CA ALA A 460 42.39 6.86 -4.90
C ALA A 460 42.17 6.96 -3.38
N CYS A 461 41.62 5.91 -2.82
CA CYS A 461 41.40 5.67 -1.39
C CYS A 461 41.38 4.16 -1.14
N ASP A 462 41.08 3.69 0.06
CA ASP A 462 41.16 2.27 0.42
C ASP A 462 40.31 1.34 -0.45
N ARG A 463 39.15 1.83 -0.91
CA ARG A 463 38.18 1.07 -1.75
C ARG A 463 38.26 1.42 -3.24
N TYR A 464 39.04 2.43 -3.64
CA TYR A 464 39.25 2.86 -5.01
C TYR A 464 40.72 3.15 -5.28
N THR A 465 41.37 2.32 -6.06
CA THR A 465 42.82 2.47 -6.36
C THR A 465 43.09 3.47 -7.48
N GLY A 466 42.06 3.80 -8.28
CA GLY A 466 42.28 4.56 -9.52
C GLY A 466 43.00 3.76 -10.59
N GLY A 467 43.44 4.44 -11.61
CA GLY A 467 44.20 3.88 -12.74
C GLY A 467 45.15 4.91 -13.34
N THR A 468 45.70 4.59 -14.47
CA THR A 468 46.51 5.50 -15.27
C THR A 468 45.68 6.41 -16.20
N ASP A 469 44.37 6.17 -16.24
CA ASP A 469 43.43 6.90 -17.10
C ASP A 469 43.29 8.35 -16.71
N THR A 470 42.91 9.17 -17.65
CA THR A 470 42.62 10.59 -17.46
C THR A 470 41.11 10.81 -17.53
N TRP A 471 40.53 11.36 -16.47
CA TRP A 471 39.18 11.88 -16.49
C TRP A 471 39.18 13.31 -17.02
N ASN A 472 38.48 13.55 -18.15
CA ASN A 472 38.28 14.88 -18.70
C ASN A 472 36.95 15.42 -18.16
N VAL A 473 36.99 16.64 -17.61
CA VAL A 473 35.86 17.33 -17.00
C VAL A 473 35.79 18.76 -17.47
N THR A 474 34.62 19.22 -17.92
CA THR A 474 34.38 20.57 -18.41
C THR A 474 33.19 21.19 -17.69
N ASN A 475 33.16 22.53 -17.63
CA ASN A 475 32.02 23.29 -17.12
C ASN A 475 31.04 23.58 -18.28
N ALA A 476 29.74 23.51 -18.05
CA ALA A 476 28.72 23.68 -19.08
C ALA A 476 28.71 25.11 -19.67
N ILE A 477 28.93 26.14 -18.83
CA ILE A 477 28.80 27.55 -19.21
C ILE A 477 30.11 28.14 -19.67
N THR A 478 31.27 27.63 -19.19
CA THR A 478 32.60 28.08 -19.57
C THR A 478 33.44 26.92 -20.01
N ASN A 479 33.91 26.91 -21.26
CA ASN A 479 34.80 25.87 -21.82
C ASN A 479 36.20 25.84 -21.17
N GLY A 480 36.39 26.49 -20.02
CA GLY A 480 37.66 26.58 -19.32
C GLY A 480 37.55 26.37 -17.82
N THR A 481 38.69 26.54 -17.15
CA THR A 481 38.79 26.54 -15.69
C THR A 481 38.75 27.99 -15.16
N VAL A 482 38.04 28.17 -14.05
CA VAL A 482 38.22 29.35 -13.20
C VAL A 482 39.24 28.98 -12.14
N ASN A 483 40.41 29.64 -12.13
CA ASN A 483 41.54 29.23 -11.31
C ASN A 483 42.23 30.43 -10.66
N PRO A 484 42.30 30.55 -9.32
CA PRO A 484 41.68 29.63 -8.36
C PRO A 484 40.16 29.82 -8.25
N GLU A 485 39.44 28.79 -7.76
CA GLU A 485 38.01 28.87 -7.46
C GLU A 485 37.69 28.24 -6.08
N THR A 486 36.73 28.83 -5.37
CA THR A 486 36.32 28.29 -4.08
C THR A 486 35.19 27.24 -4.23
N PRO A 487 35.08 26.23 -3.35
CA PRO A 487 33.99 25.28 -3.33
C PRO A 487 32.59 25.91 -3.35
N ALA A 488 32.36 26.98 -2.54
CA ALA A 488 31.10 27.70 -2.51
C ALA A 488 30.78 28.36 -3.87
N LEU A 489 31.75 28.97 -4.53
CA LEU A 489 31.57 29.61 -5.83
C LEU A 489 31.37 28.57 -6.93
N GLY A 490 32.11 27.46 -6.90
CA GLY A 490 31.96 26.37 -7.81
C GLY A 490 30.58 25.66 -7.67
N LEU A 491 30.05 25.55 -6.45
CA LEU A 491 28.68 25.08 -6.23
C LEU A 491 27.64 26.07 -6.79
N ALA A 492 27.78 27.36 -6.50
CA ALA A 492 26.88 28.42 -6.97
C ALA A 492 26.78 28.49 -8.49
N ARG A 493 27.90 28.38 -9.19
CA ARG A 493 28.03 28.36 -10.66
C ARG A 493 27.83 26.98 -11.27
N SER A 494 27.66 25.97 -10.43
CA SER A 494 27.56 24.57 -10.88
C SER A 494 28.80 24.06 -11.66
N HIS A 495 30.01 24.52 -11.32
CA HIS A 495 31.24 24.13 -12.02
C HIS A 495 31.67 22.69 -11.67
N ASN A 496 31.90 21.87 -12.69
CA ASN A 496 32.36 20.49 -12.56
C ASN A 496 33.84 20.40 -12.17
N THR A 497 34.65 21.34 -12.66
CA THR A 497 36.11 21.36 -12.42
C THR A 497 36.44 21.58 -10.94
N THR A 498 35.64 22.33 -10.21
CA THR A 498 35.81 22.55 -8.77
C THR A 498 35.44 21.28 -7.97
N GLN A 499 34.39 20.58 -8.39
CA GLN A 499 34.02 19.28 -7.78
C GLN A 499 35.12 18.26 -7.96
N ALA A 500 35.67 18.14 -9.18
CA ALA A 500 36.80 17.26 -9.47
C ALA A 500 38.03 17.60 -8.61
N SER A 501 38.32 18.89 -8.42
CA SER A 501 39.40 19.33 -7.52
C SER A 501 39.18 18.86 -6.08
N MET A 502 37.99 19.06 -5.53
CA MET A 502 37.62 18.62 -4.18
C MET A 502 37.85 17.10 -4.05
N GLY A 503 37.26 16.29 -4.96
CA GLY A 503 37.42 14.85 -4.95
C GLY A 503 38.85 14.34 -5.07
N SER A 504 39.72 15.04 -5.85
CA SER A 504 41.14 14.72 -5.97
C SER A 504 41.92 14.96 -4.66
N ILE A 505 41.43 15.80 -3.76
CA ILE A 505 42.03 16.14 -2.48
C ILE A 505 41.57 15.18 -1.37
N ILE A 506 40.25 14.96 -1.22
CA ILE A 506 39.68 14.17 -0.13
C ILE A 506 39.47 12.71 -0.48
N GLY A 507 39.54 12.32 -1.77
CA GLY A 507 39.35 10.94 -2.25
C GLY A 507 37.86 10.55 -2.36
N LEU A 508 37.56 9.50 -3.16
CA LEU A 508 36.16 9.09 -3.43
C LEU A 508 35.52 8.42 -2.22
N CYS A 509 36.30 7.72 -1.37
CA CYS A 509 35.74 6.99 -0.21
C CYS A 509 35.04 7.94 0.75
N LYS A 510 35.61 9.13 1.06
CA LYS A 510 34.98 10.09 1.97
C LYS A 510 33.61 10.56 1.41
N ILE A 511 33.53 10.74 0.10
CA ILE A 511 32.27 11.17 -0.55
C ILE A 511 31.24 10.04 -0.52
N ALA A 512 31.66 8.79 -0.75
CA ALA A 512 30.76 7.63 -0.68
C ALA A 512 30.27 7.39 0.76
N ASP A 513 31.13 7.57 1.77
CA ASP A 513 30.75 7.46 3.18
C ASP A 513 29.72 8.54 3.55
N THR A 514 30.01 9.81 3.24
CA THR A 514 29.08 10.92 3.44
C THR A 514 27.74 10.71 2.70
N ALA A 515 27.78 10.18 1.45
CA ALA A 515 26.55 9.84 0.73
C ALA A 515 25.70 8.80 1.48
N THR A 516 26.35 7.77 2.02
CA THR A 516 25.67 6.74 2.83
C THR A 516 25.11 7.33 4.14
N GLU A 517 25.86 8.18 4.81
CA GLU A 517 25.41 8.89 6.02
C GLU A 517 24.19 9.80 5.76
N LEU A 518 24.10 10.36 4.55
CA LEU A 518 22.95 11.16 4.10
C LEU A 518 21.76 10.32 3.64
N GLY A 519 21.86 8.98 3.63
CA GLY A 519 20.80 8.05 3.24
C GLY A 519 20.85 7.62 1.77
N TYR A 520 21.93 7.89 1.04
CA TYR A 520 22.07 7.40 -0.34
C TYR A 520 22.16 5.87 -0.38
N HIS A 521 21.42 5.29 -1.29
CA HIS A 521 21.55 3.92 -1.79
C HIS A 521 21.23 3.89 -3.28
N ASP A 522 21.76 2.87 -3.98
CA ASP A 522 21.47 2.66 -5.40
C ASP A 522 20.01 2.23 -5.59
N ALA A 523 19.26 2.94 -6.40
CA ALA A 523 17.81 2.72 -6.55
C ALA A 523 17.44 1.34 -7.11
N ASN A 524 18.35 0.69 -7.85
CA ASN A 524 18.12 -0.63 -8.42
C ASN A 524 18.50 -1.77 -7.48
N THR A 525 19.59 -1.61 -6.69
CA THR A 525 20.19 -2.70 -5.90
C THR A 525 20.08 -2.50 -4.39
N GLY A 526 19.77 -1.29 -3.91
CA GLY A 526 19.81 -0.92 -2.50
C GLY A 526 21.23 -0.82 -1.91
N GLU A 527 22.28 -0.98 -2.72
CA GLU A 527 23.66 -0.98 -2.26
C GLU A 527 24.22 0.42 -2.03
N THR A 528 25.22 0.52 -1.16
CA THR A 528 25.98 1.76 -0.93
C THR A 528 26.82 2.09 -2.18
N LEU A 529 27.10 3.38 -2.39
CA LEU A 529 27.75 3.91 -3.60
C LEU A 529 29.08 3.22 -3.93
N ASP A 530 29.88 2.90 -2.92
CA ASP A 530 31.18 2.25 -3.05
C ASP A 530 31.11 0.79 -3.56
N LYS A 531 29.94 0.18 -3.61
CA LYS A 531 29.70 -1.16 -4.15
C LYS A 531 29.13 -1.15 -5.56
N THR A 532 28.80 0.01 -6.09
CA THR A 532 28.18 0.17 -7.41
C THR A 532 29.20 0.47 -8.51
N SER A 533 28.79 0.32 -9.77
CA SER A 533 29.58 0.75 -10.93
C SER A 533 29.75 2.27 -11.04
N SER A 534 28.94 3.03 -10.29
CA SER A 534 29.03 4.50 -10.21
C SER A 534 30.19 4.99 -9.32
N PHE A 535 30.90 4.09 -8.62
CA PHE A 535 32.03 4.44 -7.76
C PHE A 535 33.29 4.76 -8.58
N VAL A 536 33.20 5.83 -9.33
CA VAL A 536 34.27 6.36 -10.21
C VAL A 536 34.27 7.90 -10.12
N PRO A 537 35.33 8.60 -10.58
CA PRO A 537 35.40 10.07 -10.46
C PRO A 537 34.18 10.82 -11.00
N ALA A 538 33.46 10.28 -11.99
CA ALA A 538 32.25 10.88 -12.55
C ALA A 538 31.10 11.04 -11.52
N MET A 539 31.11 10.30 -10.40
CA MET A 539 30.16 10.50 -9.29
C MET A 539 30.20 11.93 -8.74
N MET A 540 31.36 12.62 -8.82
CA MET A 540 31.51 14.01 -8.39
C MET A 540 30.59 15.00 -9.12
N VAL A 541 30.12 14.64 -10.29
CA VAL A 541 29.23 15.45 -11.12
C VAL A 541 27.81 14.87 -11.21
N GLY A 542 27.51 13.83 -10.41
CA GLY A 542 26.18 13.25 -10.27
C GLY A 542 25.89 12.10 -11.23
N ASN A 543 26.94 11.43 -11.76
CA ASN A 543 26.79 10.14 -12.41
C ASN A 543 26.66 9.03 -11.35
N VAL A 544 25.53 9.07 -10.65
CA VAL A 544 25.11 8.15 -9.60
C VAL A 544 23.72 7.62 -9.94
N ASN A 545 23.36 6.46 -9.44
CA ASN A 545 22.04 5.88 -9.69
C ASN A 545 21.15 6.04 -8.47
N VAL A 546 20.11 6.89 -8.55
CA VAL A 546 19.30 7.27 -7.38
C VAL A 546 17.86 7.62 -7.78
N SER A 547 16.89 7.37 -6.88
CA SER A 547 15.50 7.76 -7.10
C SER A 547 15.23 9.22 -6.66
N PRO A 548 14.19 9.87 -7.21
CA PRO A 548 13.72 11.17 -6.75
C PRO A 548 13.39 11.21 -5.25
N LEU A 549 12.83 10.15 -4.68
CA LEU A 549 12.51 10.07 -3.25
C LEU A 549 13.78 10.05 -2.38
N THR A 550 14.78 9.26 -2.76
CA THR A 550 16.08 9.25 -2.06
C THR A 550 16.74 10.63 -2.10
N MET A 551 16.68 11.32 -3.25
CA MET A 551 17.18 12.69 -3.33
C MET A 551 16.38 13.68 -2.51
N ALA A 552 15.05 13.60 -2.50
CA ALA A 552 14.20 14.43 -1.63
C ALA A 552 14.54 14.19 -0.14
N SER A 553 14.81 12.93 0.25
CA SER A 553 15.25 12.56 1.61
C SER A 553 16.62 13.15 1.95
N ILE A 554 17.58 13.15 1.03
CA ILE A 554 18.89 13.81 1.22
C ILE A 554 18.70 15.33 1.40
N PHE A 555 17.85 15.96 0.60
CA PHE A 555 17.52 17.39 0.79
C PHE A 555 16.75 17.65 2.10
N ALA A 556 15.99 16.66 2.61
CA ALA A 556 15.35 16.74 3.92
C ALA A 556 16.37 16.74 5.07
N VAL A 557 17.50 16.03 4.94
CA VAL A 557 18.63 16.14 5.89
C VAL A 557 19.17 17.57 5.94
N TYR A 558 19.32 18.21 4.78
CA TYR A 558 19.76 19.63 4.71
C TYR A 558 18.74 20.60 5.31
N ALA A 559 17.44 20.25 5.23
CA ALA A 559 16.35 21.06 5.76
C ALA A 559 16.14 20.90 7.27
N SER A 560 16.68 19.83 7.89
CA SER A 560 16.49 19.46 9.31
C SER A 560 17.76 19.58 10.14
N ASN A 561 18.71 20.43 9.75
CA ASN A 561 19.99 20.59 10.45
C ASN A 561 20.80 19.29 10.59
N GLY A 562 20.73 18.39 9.61
CA GLY A 562 21.57 17.20 9.56
C GLY A 562 20.93 15.96 10.21
N VAL A 563 19.63 15.97 10.44
CA VAL A 563 18.88 14.78 10.89
C VAL A 563 18.52 13.92 9.67
N GLN A 564 19.09 12.75 9.57
CA GLN A 564 18.72 11.71 8.59
C GLN A 564 17.56 10.90 9.13
N CYS A 565 16.59 10.59 8.26
CA CYS A 565 15.47 9.71 8.54
C CYS A 565 15.22 8.79 7.35
N ASP A 566 14.91 7.52 7.59
CA ASP A 566 14.41 6.63 6.55
C ASP A 566 13.02 7.10 6.07
N PRO A 567 12.73 7.06 4.76
CA PRO A 567 11.43 7.47 4.26
C PRO A 567 10.33 6.49 4.70
N ILE A 568 9.28 7.01 5.32
CA ILE A 568 8.12 6.25 5.77
C ILE A 568 6.84 6.70 5.08
N ALA A 569 5.95 5.74 4.80
CA ALA A 569 4.64 5.98 4.22
C ALA A 569 3.49 5.66 5.19
N LEU A 570 3.76 4.93 6.28
CA LEU A 570 2.78 4.46 7.25
C LEU A 570 2.97 5.17 8.59
N LYS A 571 1.89 5.75 9.12
CA LYS A 571 1.84 6.35 10.47
C LYS A 571 1.29 5.38 11.49
N GLN A 572 0.21 4.68 11.14
CA GLN A 572 -0.46 3.73 12.01
C GLN A 572 -1.24 2.72 11.15
N VAL A 573 -1.23 1.48 11.56
CA VAL A 573 -2.12 0.45 11.02
C VAL A 573 -2.77 -0.28 12.18
N THR A 574 -4.10 -0.41 12.16
CA THR A 574 -4.85 -1.18 13.15
C THR A 574 -5.65 -2.27 12.48
N ASP A 575 -5.86 -3.39 13.21
CA ASP A 575 -6.77 -4.46 12.81
C ASP A 575 -8.25 -4.11 13.09
N VAL A 576 -9.16 -5.05 12.82
CA VAL A 576 -10.61 -4.89 13.05
C VAL A 576 -10.99 -4.69 14.50
N ASP A 577 -10.17 -5.15 15.44
CA ASP A 577 -10.38 -5.05 16.88
C ASP A 577 -9.79 -3.75 17.45
N GLY A 578 -9.10 -2.98 16.60
CA GLY A 578 -8.43 -1.74 16.97
C GLY A 578 -7.05 -1.93 17.60
N ASN A 579 -6.45 -3.12 17.48
CA ASN A 579 -5.09 -3.36 17.93
C ASN A 579 -4.08 -2.80 16.91
N ASP A 580 -3.02 -2.17 17.39
CA ASP A 580 -1.96 -1.66 16.53
C ASP A 580 -1.11 -2.79 15.95
N ILE A 581 -0.93 -2.75 14.63
CA ILE A 581 0.11 -3.52 13.92
C ILE A 581 1.34 -2.62 13.82
N LYS A 582 2.50 -3.16 14.18
CA LYS A 582 3.75 -2.41 14.16
C LYS A 582 4.09 -1.96 12.73
N VAL A 583 4.35 -0.67 12.56
CA VAL A 583 4.79 -0.07 11.28
C VAL A 583 6.30 0.21 11.30
N PRO A 584 6.96 0.29 10.12
CA PRO A 584 8.35 0.68 10.02
C PRO A 584 8.62 2.04 10.66
N SER A 585 9.73 2.16 11.39
CA SER A 585 10.19 3.40 12.00
C SER A 585 11.05 4.21 11.02
N ALA A 586 10.97 5.52 11.09
CA ALA A 586 11.85 6.42 10.33
C ALA A 586 13.31 6.45 10.82
N ASN A 587 13.63 5.81 11.94
CA ASN A 587 14.99 5.70 12.51
C ASN A 587 15.78 7.01 12.53
N CYS A 588 15.12 8.14 12.75
CA CYS A 588 15.72 9.45 12.67
C CYS A 588 16.89 9.63 13.64
N HIS A 589 18.02 10.12 13.16
CA HIS A 589 19.21 10.40 13.97
C HIS A 589 20.05 11.52 13.38
N GLN A 590 20.81 12.21 14.24
CA GLN A 590 21.74 13.24 13.80
C GLN A 590 22.94 12.58 13.10
N THR A 591 23.16 12.89 11.83
CA THR A 591 24.23 12.30 11.04
C THR A 591 25.29 13.31 10.60
N VAL A 592 24.90 14.57 10.37
CA VAL A 592 25.84 15.65 9.97
C VAL A 592 25.79 16.79 10.99
N ASP A 593 26.94 17.38 11.31
CA ASP A 593 27.05 18.54 12.19
C ASP A 593 26.15 19.69 11.70
N PRO A 594 25.27 20.26 12.53
CA PRO A 594 24.43 21.40 12.17
C PRO A 594 25.20 22.59 11.59
N GLU A 595 26.45 22.89 12.04
CA GLU A 595 27.27 23.96 11.49
C GLU A 595 27.67 23.71 10.03
N ILE A 596 27.88 22.43 9.65
CA ILE A 596 28.12 22.03 8.26
C ILE A 596 26.87 22.30 7.43
N ILE A 597 25.69 21.88 7.92
CA ILE A 597 24.43 22.07 7.21
C ILE A 597 24.07 23.55 7.04
N GLN A 598 24.24 24.36 8.07
CA GLN A 598 24.01 25.81 7.98
C GLN A 598 24.94 26.46 6.93
N THR A 599 26.20 26.02 6.88
CA THR A 599 27.17 26.51 5.89
C THR A 599 26.86 26.02 4.49
N LEU A 600 26.41 24.74 4.35
CA LEU A 600 25.93 24.18 3.09
C LEU A 600 24.70 24.96 2.58
N ALA A 601 23.72 25.21 3.43
CA ALA A 601 22.52 25.95 3.07
C ALA A 601 22.86 27.36 2.59
N TRP A 602 23.81 28.07 3.27
CA TRP A 602 24.35 29.32 2.78
C TRP A 602 24.93 29.16 1.38
N ALA A 603 25.77 28.17 1.13
CA ALA A 603 26.41 27.96 -0.16
C ALA A 603 25.40 27.62 -1.27
N ILE A 604 24.36 26.80 -0.96
CA ILE A 604 23.25 26.53 -1.89
C ILE A 604 22.47 27.82 -2.20
N ASN A 605 22.17 28.66 -1.20
CA ASN A 605 21.49 29.92 -1.43
C ASN A 605 22.29 30.85 -2.38
N GLN A 606 23.64 30.79 -2.38
CA GLN A 606 24.46 31.56 -3.33
C GLN A 606 24.15 31.19 -4.80
N SER A 607 23.71 29.95 -5.08
CA SER A 607 23.31 29.55 -6.44
C SER A 607 22.05 30.28 -6.93
N VAL A 608 21.21 30.74 -5.99
CA VAL A 608 19.96 31.44 -6.28
C VAL A 608 20.10 32.92 -6.32
N VAL A 609 20.81 33.51 -5.33
CA VAL A 609 20.86 35.00 -5.16
C VAL A 609 21.92 35.68 -5.98
N ARG A 610 22.94 34.96 -6.44
CA ARG A 610 24.02 35.57 -7.26
C ARG A 610 23.55 35.76 -8.71
N SER A 611 23.95 36.83 -9.33
CA SER A 611 23.67 37.09 -10.76
C SER A 611 24.33 36.08 -11.72
N ASP A 612 25.42 35.42 -11.29
CA ASP A 612 26.12 34.36 -12.01
C ASP A 612 25.84 32.95 -11.44
N GLY A 613 24.81 32.83 -10.61
CA GLY A 613 24.38 31.59 -10.01
C GLY A 613 23.46 30.77 -10.95
N ALA A 614 23.57 29.47 -10.89
CA ALA A 614 22.82 28.54 -11.77
C ALA A 614 21.34 28.33 -11.37
N GLY A 615 20.90 28.82 -10.20
CA GLY A 615 19.60 28.54 -9.61
C GLY A 615 18.66 29.74 -9.50
N GLY A 616 18.95 30.88 -10.13
CA GLY A 616 18.19 32.11 -9.94
C GLY A 616 16.70 32.05 -10.21
N VAL A 617 16.26 31.18 -11.15
CA VAL A 617 14.85 30.96 -11.49
C VAL A 617 14.07 30.18 -10.40
N ALA A 618 14.75 29.54 -9.48
CA ALA A 618 14.13 28.85 -8.33
C ALA A 618 13.73 29.80 -7.19
N GLN A 619 14.03 31.11 -7.29
CA GLN A 619 13.76 32.08 -6.21
C GLN A 619 12.29 32.04 -5.77
N LEU A 620 12.07 31.75 -4.49
CA LEU A 620 10.73 31.72 -3.89
C LEU A 620 10.15 33.11 -3.68
N ALA A 621 8.83 33.17 -3.66
CA ALA A 621 8.08 34.41 -3.46
C ALA A 621 8.18 34.95 -2.02
N ASN A 622 7.62 36.14 -1.81
CA ASN A 622 7.44 36.78 -0.51
C ASN A 622 8.75 36.99 0.29
N GLY A 623 9.89 37.14 -0.40
CA GLY A 623 11.20 37.34 0.25
C GLY A 623 11.72 36.13 1.03
N ARG A 624 11.16 34.95 0.82
CA ARG A 624 11.60 33.70 1.43
C ARG A 624 12.99 33.34 0.94
N LYS A 625 13.93 33.10 1.87
CA LYS A 625 15.26 32.60 1.53
C LYS A 625 15.15 31.24 0.87
N THR A 626 15.84 31.08 -0.24
CA THR A 626 15.65 29.92 -1.13
C THR A 626 16.88 29.03 -1.14
N PHE A 627 16.65 27.72 -0.98
CA PHE A 627 17.69 26.70 -0.95
C PHE A 627 17.38 25.67 -2.04
N ALA A 628 17.91 25.91 -3.25
CA ALA A 628 17.69 25.04 -4.39
C ALA A 628 18.96 24.84 -5.22
N LYS A 629 19.12 23.63 -5.75
CA LYS A 629 20.21 23.25 -6.65
C LYS A 629 19.67 22.57 -7.90
N THR A 630 19.98 23.15 -9.05
CA THR A 630 19.68 22.61 -10.38
C THR A 630 20.67 21.52 -10.78
N GLY A 631 20.21 20.55 -11.57
CA GLY A 631 21.01 19.51 -12.19
C GLY A 631 20.67 19.34 -13.67
N THR A 632 21.63 18.87 -14.42
CA THR A 632 21.49 18.44 -15.82
C THR A 632 22.46 17.29 -16.00
N HIS A 633 21.97 16.18 -16.53
CA HIS A 633 22.77 15.01 -16.87
C HIS A 633 22.78 14.86 -18.39
N GLU A 634 23.85 15.34 -19.03
CA GLU A 634 23.96 15.37 -20.49
C GLU A 634 22.71 15.99 -21.12
N ASP A 635 22.23 15.43 -22.24
CA ASP A 635 20.97 15.82 -22.88
C ASP A 635 19.80 14.87 -22.51
N GLN A 636 19.90 14.14 -21.38
CA GLN A 636 19.01 13.06 -21.03
C GLN A 636 17.95 13.48 -19.99
N LEU A 637 18.42 14.05 -18.88
CA LEU A 637 17.58 14.37 -17.72
C LEU A 637 17.94 15.70 -17.11
N VAL A 638 16.96 16.44 -16.66
CA VAL A 638 17.15 17.68 -15.92
C VAL A 638 16.47 17.62 -14.57
N THR A 639 17.08 18.20 -13.53
CA THR A 639 16.63 18.05 -12.16
C THR A 639 16.71 19.33 -11.37
N THR A 640 15.95 19.40 -10.28
CA THR A 640 16.09 20.43 -9.24
C THR A 640 15.70 19.86 -7.89
N GLY A 641 16.59 19.94 -6.91
CA GLY A 641 16.29 19.63 -5.52
C GLY A 641 16.37 20.86 -4.65
N GLY A 642 15.53 20.96 -3.62
CA GLY A 642 15.54 22.07 -2.69
C GLY A 642 14.55 21.91 -1.55
N PHE A 643 14.54 22.91 -0.63
CA PHE A 643 13.75 22.79 0.59
C PHE A 643 13.31 24.13 1.17
N ILE A 644 12.27 24.09 2.01
CA ILE A 644 11.94 25.11 3.01
C ILE A 644 12.34 24.51 4.38
N PRO A 645 13.21 25.17 5.16
CA PRO A 645 13.76 24.66 6.41
C PRO A 645 12.68 24.14 7.36
N ASN A 646 12.86 22.93 7.88
CA ASN A 646 11.96 22.24 8.82
C ASN A 646 10.52 22.02 8.33
N GLN A 647 10.21 22.29 7.06
CA GLN A 647 8.85 22.21 6.52
C GLN A 647 8.70 21.15 5.44
N ILE A 648 9.46 21.28 4.35
CA ILE A 648 9.36 20.38 3.20
C ILE A 648 10.66 20.37 2.39
N ALA A 649 11.05 19.21 1.91
CA ALA A 649 12.08 19.01 0.90
C ALA A 649 11.48 18.34 -0.33
N THR A 650 11.81 18.84 -1.52
CA THR A 650 11.24 18.36 -2.78
C THR A 650 12.33 18.18 -3.83
N PHE A 651 12.24 17.08 -4.57
CA PHE A 651 13.08 16.82 -5.73
C PHE A 651 12.20 16.68 -6.98
N VAL A 652 12.65 17.28 -8.09
CA VAL A 652 11.99 17.29 -9.40
C VAL A 652 12.96 16.72 -10.43
N LEU A 653 12.50 15.81 -11.26
CA LEU A 653 13.20 15.22 -12.39
C LEU A 653 12.33 15.35 -13.64
N VAL A 654 12.92 15.70 -14.78
CA VAL A 654 12.24 15.82 -16.09
C VAL A 654 13.08 15.16 -17.16
N GLY A 655 12.43 14.38 -18.03
CA GLY A 655 13.01 13.71 -19.20
C GLY A 655 12.18 12.53 -19.66
N ASP A 656 12.66 11.75 -20.60
CA ASP A 656 12.10 10.44 -20.93
C ASP A 656 12.62 9.42 -19.89
N VAL A 657 11.82 9.09 -18.89
CA VAL A 657 12.23 8.23 -17.77
C VAL A 657 12.36 6.76 -18.17
N GLN A 658 11.76 6.37 -19.29
CA GLN A 658 11.82 4.99 -19.81
C GLN A 658 13.00 4.79 -20.73
N ASN A 659 13.37 5.79 -21.52
CA ASN A 659 14.44 5.73 -22.51
C ASN A 659 15.25 7.03 -22.61
N PRO A 660 15.88 7.48 -21.53
CA PRO A 660 16.55 8.80 -21.52
C PRO A 660 17.71 8.94 -22.53
N VAL A 661 18.37 7.84 -22.86
CA VAL A 661 19.45 7.81 -23.84
C VAL A 661 18.92 7.84 -25.27
N GLY A 662 17.86 7.09 -25.54
CA GLY A 662 17.30 6.98 -26.91
C GLY A 662 16.38 8.15 -27.29
N HIS A 663 15.85 8.87 -26.30
CA HIS A 663 14.99 10.02 -26.50
C HIS A 663 15.45 11.20 -25.62
N PRO A 664 16.52 11.90 -26.02
CA PRO A 664 17.12 12.98 -25.21
C PRO A 664 16.22 14.21 -25.14
N ILE A 665 16.30 14.93 -24.01
CA ILE A 665 15.61 16.21 -23.76
C ILE A 665 16.34 17.38 -24.43
N ALA A 666 16.56 17.29 -25.73
CA ALA A 666 17.25 18.30 -26.52
C ALA A 666 16.62 18.44 -27.91
N ASN A 667 16.64 19.64 -28.46
CA ASN A 667 16.03 19.97 -29.76
C ASN A 667 14.54 19.57 -29.83
N ILE A 668 13.82 19.71 -28.75
CA ILE A 668 12.42 19.30 -28.60
C ILE A 668 11.56 20.44 -28.06
N ALA A 669 10.29 20.46 -28.42
CA ALA A 669 9.30 21.36 -27.84
C ALA A 669 8.55 20.63 -26.69
N ILE A 670 8.51 21.24 -25.52
CA ILE A 670 7.75 20.78 -24.34
C ILE A 670 6.74 21.86 -24.01
N ASN A 671 5.47 21.47 -23.87
CA ASN A 671 4.37 22.40 -23.60
C ASN A 671 4.38 23.63 -24.55
N GLY A 672 4.62 23.35 -25.84
CA GLY A 672 4.68 24.37 -26.91
C GLY A 672 5.92 25.28 -26.92
N GLN A 673 6.86 25.13 -26.01
CA GLN A 673 8.12 25.87 -25.96
C GLN A 673 9.25 25.02 -26.52
N TYR A 674 9.91 25.50 -27.59
CA TYR A 674 11.06 24.80 -28.15
C TYR A 674 12.38 25.31 -27.57
N HIS A 675 13.23 24.37 -27.14
CA HIS A 675 14.61 24.63 -26.78
C HIS A 675 15.55 23.67 -27.49
N SER A 676 16.69 24.20 -27.99
CA SER A 676 17.77 23.35 -28.50
C SER A 676 18.47 22.59 -27.37
N TYR A 677 18.43 23.14 -26.15
CA TYR A 677 19.00 22.55 -24.96
C TYR A 677 18.12 22.90 -23.76
N TRP A 678 17.62 21.88 -23.10
CA TRP A 678 16.90 21.99 -21.84
C TRP A 678 17.87 21.76 -20.69
N ASP A 679 17.80 22.54 -19.63
CA ASP A 679 18.57 22.37 -18.40
C ASP A 679 17.69 22.47 -17.17
N GLY A 680 18.24 22.18 -15.99
CA GLY A 680 17.48 22.24 -14.75
C GLY A 680 16.85 23.58 -14.47
N SER A 681 17.41 24.70 -15.02
CA SER A 681 16.86 26.05 -14.82
C SER A 681 15.70 26.37 -15.78
N THR A 682 15.56 25.65 -16.89
CA THR A 682 14.55 25.94 -17.90
C THR A 682 13.19 25.34 -17.60
N ILE A 683 13.13 24.16 -16.93
CA ILE A 683 11.86 23.46 -16.65
C ILE A 683 11.75 22.93 -15.23
N ALA A 684 12.79 22.24 -14.71
CA ALA A 684 12.69 21.61 -13.38
C ALA A 684 12.67 22.62 -12.22
N ALA A 685 13.45 23.73 -12.32
CA ALA A 685 13.47 24.76 -11.29
C ALA A 685 12.21 25.64 -11.26
N PRO A 686 11.62 26.05 -12.40
CA PRO A 686 10.29 26.63 -12.42
C PRO A 686 9.22 25.74 -11.78
N ALA A 687 9.15 24.46 -12.13
CA ALA A 687 8.19 23.51 -11.55
C ALA A 687 8.38 23.37 -10.03
N TRP A 688 9.63 23.21 -9.57
CA TRP A 688 9.97 23.18 -8.16
C TRP A 688 9.50 24.43 -7.43
N ARG A 689 9.83 25.61 -7.97
CA ARG A 689 9.44 26.93 -7.42
C ARG A 689 7.92 27.08 -7.30
N ASP A 690 7.21 26.75 -8.36
CA ASP A 690 5.76 26.93 -8.45
C ASP A 690 5.04 26.03 -7.44
N PHE A 691 5.44 24.77 -7.34
CA PHE A 691 4.96 23.87 -6.29
C PHE A 691 5.28 24.41 -4.89
N MET A 692 6.54 24.77 -4.61
CA MET A 692 6.95 25.21 -3.27
C MET A 692 6.24 26.49 -2.83
N ASN A 693 5.99 27.43 -3.77
CA ASN A 693 5.21 28.63 -3.48
C ASN A 693 3.75 28.31 -3.18
N ALA A 694 3.11 27.47 -4.02
CA ALA A 694 1.71 27.06 -3.83
C ALA A 694 1.51 26.30 -2.50
N TYR A 695 2.42 25.38 -2.17
CA TYR A 695 2.39 24.66 -0.91
C TYR A 695 2.60 25.57 0.30
N ALA A 696 3.61 26.46 0.21
CA ALA A 696 3.89 27.42 1.29
C ALA A 696 2.71 28.37 1.55
N GLU A 697 2.00 28.79 0.52
CA GLU A 697 0.79 29.60 0.62
C GLU A 697 -0.38 28.78 1.19
N ARG A 698 -0.65 27.59 0.67
CA ARG A 698 -1.72 26.68 1.10
C ARG A 698 -1.60 26.33 2.59
N LYS A 699 -0.39 26.02 3.05
CA LYS A 699 -0.09 25.67 4.44
C LYS A 699 0.22 26.87 5.33
N GLN A 700 0.27 28.08 4.78
CA GLN A 700 0.66 29.30 5.52
C GLN A 700 2.00 29.14 6.26
N LEU A 701 3.00 28.57 5.55
CA LEU A 701 4.28 28.24 6.17
C LEU A 701 5.02 29.50 6.64
N PRO A 702 5.66 29.48 7.82
CA PRO A 702 6.43 30.61 8.32
C PRO A 702 7.61 30.94 7.38
N ILE A 703 8.03 32.20 7.35
CA ILE A 703 9.23 32.64 6.66
C ILE A 703 10.37 32.60 7.67
N ASP A 704 11.32 31.69 7.46
CA ASP A 704 12.56 31.57 8.23
C ASP A 704 13.73 32.01 7.34
N ASN A 705 14.21 33.23 7.56
CA ASN A 705 15.36 33.77 6.85
C ASN A 705 16.64 33.67 7.67
N ASP A 706 16.59 33.16 8.90
CA ASP A 706 17.77 32.96 9.75
C ASP A 706 18.50 31.65 9.43
N TYR A 707 17.86 30.72 8.77
CA TYR A 707 18.48 29.47 8.31
C TYR A 707 19.58 29.72 7.28
N GLY A 708 20.63 28.90 7.28
CA GLY A 708 21.76 29.03 6.36
C GLY A 708 22.68 30.19 6.75
N GLN A 709 23.11 30.24 8.01
CA GLN A 709 24.18 31.12 8.47
C GLN A 709 25.51 30.35 8.46
N PRO A 710 26.54 30.78 7.68
CA PRO A 710 27.76 30.00 7.56
C PRO A 710 28.58 30.06 8.87
N ALA A 711 28.97 28.91 9.40
CA ALA A 711 29.81 28.81 10.56
C ALA A 711 31.24 29.28 10.23
N ALA A 712 31.88 30.05 11.12
CA ALA A 712 33.20 30.62 10.91
C ALA A 712 34.28 29.55 10.61
N LYS A 713 34.17 28.38 11.24
CA LYS A 713 35.07 27.24 11.05
C LYS A 713 35.09 26.76 9.59
N TYR A 714 33.94 26.72 8.94
CA TYR A 714 33.77 26.18 7.59
C TYR A 714 33.67 27.27 6.50
N SER A 715 33.68 28.57 6.88
CA SER A 715 33.61 29.72 5.96
C SER A 715 34.84 30.62 5.98
N ALA A 716 35.89 30.23 6.69
CA ALA A 716 37.14 30.97 6.75
C ALA A 716 37.77 31.08 5.34
N THR A 717 38.29 32.28 5.00
CA THR A 717 38.99 32.50 3.74
C THR A 717 40.47 32.20 3.90
N SER A 718 41.10 31.65 2.87
CA SER A 718 42.54 31.40 2.80
C SER A 718 43.12 32.09 1.57
N SER A 719 44.25 32.78 1.73
CA SER A 719 45.02 33.29 0.61
C SER A 719 45.87 32.22 -0.11
N THR A 720 46.05 31.10 0.52
CA THR A 720 46.81 29.98 -0.03
C THR A 720 45.95 29.18 -1.00
N VAL A 721 46.53 28.84 -2.17
CA VAL A 721 45.85 27.98 -3.16
C VAL A 721 46.18 26.51 -2.88
N THR A 722 45.17 25.72 -2.55
CA THR A 722 45.32 24.29 -2.37
C THR A 722 45.48 23.59 -3.73
N LYS A 723 46.56 22.83 -3.88
CA LYS A 723 46.91 22.15 -5.15
C LYS A 723 46.13 20.86 -5.33
N ILE A 724 45.86 20.51 -6.58
CA ILE A 724 45.28 19.21 -6.99
C ILE A 724 46.11 18.06 -6.36
N GLY A 725 45.43 17.12 -5.68
CA GLY A 725 46.06 15.98 -4.99
C GLY A 725 46.91 16.36 -3.76
N GLY A 726 46.85 17.60 -3.30
CA GLY A 726 47.71 18.10 -2.17
C GLY A 726 47.37 17.53 -0.80
N GLY A 727 46.20 16.89 -0.63
CA GLY A 727 45.76 16.33 0.66
C GLY A 727 46.51 15.07 1.12
N LYS A 728 47.15 14.33 0.18
CA LYS A 728 47.80 13.04 0.48
C LYS A 728 49.06 13.15 1.36
N GLN A 729 49.75 14.26 1.37
CA GLN A 729 50.93 14.49 2.24
C GLN A 729 50.55 14.92 3.66
N ASN A 730 49.42 15.61 3.83
CA ASN A 730 49.00 16.10 5.13
C ASN A 730 48.20 15.03 5.93
N ALA A 731 47.43 14.17 5.25
CA ALA A 731 46.67 13.09 5.89
C ALA A 731 47.59 12.07 6.57
N THR A 732 48.72 11.72 5.95
CA THR A 732 49.71 10.80 6.54
C THR A 732 50.41 11.40 7.76
N GLN A 733 50.63 12.73 7.75
CA GLN A 733 51.19 13.42 8.91
C GLN A 733 50.16 13.65 10.04
N GLN A 734 48.89 13.94 9.72
CA GLN A 734 47.84 14.06 10.73
C GLN A 734 47.50 12.74 11.34
N GLN A 735 47.40 11.65 10.55
CA GLN A 735 47.17 10.33 11.06
C GLN A 735 48.28 9.82 11.96
N SER A 736 49.56 10.13 11.62
CA SER A 736 50.71 9.82 12.50
C SER A 736 50.67 10.66 13.78
N THR A 737 50.24 11.90 13.74
CA THR A 737 50.07 12.78 14.89
C THR A 737 48.94 12.35 15.81
N ILE A 738 47.81 11.94 15.25
CA ILE A 738 46.62 11.42 15.98
C ILE A 738 46.97 10.08 16.64
N ILE A 739 47.66 9.18 15.93
CA ILE A 739 48.13 7.90 16.50
C ILE A 739 49.16 8.14 17.62
N GLN A 740 50.05 9.12 17.45
CA GLN A 740 50.97 9.47 18.53
C GLN A 740 50.29 10.08 19.75
N GLN A 741 49.26 10.90 19.56
CA GLN A 741 48.45 11.47 20.65
C GLN A 741 47.61 10.42 21.35
N GLN A 742 47.01 9.47 20.60
CA GLN A 742 46.29 8.33 21.19
C GLN A 742 47.22 7.39 21.96
N ASN A 743 48.39 7.10 21.44
CA ASN A 743 49.36 6.27 22.16
C ASN A 743 49.91 6.97 23.42
N GLN A 744 50.05 8.29 23.40
CA GLN A 744 50.45 9.06 24.62
C GLN A 744 49.32 9.09 25.66
N SER A 745 48.05 9.20 25.25
CA SER A 745 46.92 9.16 26.17
C SER A 745 46.70 7.77 26.77
N LEU A 746 46.92 6.70 26.01
CA LEU A 746 46.88 5.33 26.52
C LEU A 746 48.02 5.03 27.48
N GLN A 747 49.23 5.58 27.23
CA GLN A 747 50.37 5.45 28.20
C GLN A 747 50.13 6.25 29.47
N GLN A 748 49.48 7.40 29.41
CA GLN A 748 49.10 8.16 30.60
C GLN A 748 47.99 7.48 31.41
N GLN A 749 47.04 6.84 30.76
CA GLN A 749 46.01 6.05 31.44
C GLN A 749 46.57 4.78 32.12
N SER A 750 47.50 4.08 31.48
CA SER A 750 48.16 2.92 32.12
C SER A 750 48.99 3.32 33.34
N GLN A 751 49.72 4.45 33.27
CA GLN A 751 50.46 4.97 34.41
C GLN A 751 49.59 5.47 35.58
N GLN A 752 48.37 5.95 35.29
CA GLN A 752 47.40 6.29 36.34
C GLN A 752 46.78 5.07 36.99
N ASN A 753 46.52 4.02 36.23
CA ASN A 753 46.00 2.77 36.78
C ASN A 753 47.07 2.05 37.65
N ASP A 754 48.35 2.04 37.21
CA ASP A 754 49.44 1.46 37.99
C ASP A 754 49.66 2.21 39.32
N GLN A 755 49.43 3.55 39.36
CA GLN A 755 49.48 4.34 40.59
C GLN A 755 48.26 4.14 41.51
N GLN A 756 47.12 3.75 40.97
CA GLN A 756 45.93 3.48 41.73
C GLN A 756 45.98 2.06 42.35
N ASP A 757 46.50 1.10 41.60
CA ASP A 757 46.73 -0.27 42.11
C ASP A 757 47.81 -0.29 43.24
N ASP A 758 48.86 0.53 43.18
CA ASP A 758 49.84 0.70 44.24
C ASP A 758 49.26 1.38 45.49
N GLN A 759 48.27 2.28 45.35
CA GLN A 759 47.61 2.90 46.52
C GLN A 759 46.57 1.95 47.17
N ASP A 760 45.89 1.11 46.40
CA ASP A 760 44.98 0.11 46.93
C ASP A 760 45.71 -1.08 47.61
N GLN A 761 46.94 -1.41 47.20
CA GLN A 761 47.78 -2.40 47.89
C GLN A 761 48.36 -1.88 49.21
N GLN A 762 48.63 -0.57 49.34
CA GLN A 762 49.10 0.01 50.62
C GLN A 762 47.96 0.18 51.65
N GLN A 763 46.69 0.26 51.22
CA GLN A 763 45.52 0.32 52.12
C GLN A 763 45.13 -1.07 52.71
N THR A 764 45.53 -2.15 52.02
CA THR A 764 45.25 -3.54 52.49
C THR A 764 46.34 -4.12 53.38
N GLU A 765 47.47 -3.43 53.57
CA GLU A 765 48.53 -3.84 54.56
C GLU A 765 48.41 -3.13 55.92
N ASP A 766 47.52 -2.12 56.05
CA ASP A 766 47.30 -1.36 57.32
C ASP A 766 45.91 -1.65 57.98
N GLU A 767 45.15 -2.69 57.55
CA GLU A 767 44.03 -3.30 58.27
C GLU A 767 44.43 -4.77 58.64
#